data_29e066e64dfe12a341cb936ad38a731e
#
_entry.id   29e066e64dfe12a341cb936ad38a731e
#
_cell.length_a   1.000
_cell.length_b   1.000
_cell.length_c   1.000
_cell.angle_alpha   90.00
_cell.angle_beta   90.00
_cell.angle_gamma   90.00
#
_symmetry.space_group_name_H-M   'P 1'
#
loop_
_entity.id
_entity.type
_entity.pdbx_description
1 polymer ?
#
loop_
_entity_poly.entity_id
_entity_poly.type
_entity_poly.pdbx_seq_one_letter_code
_entity_poly.pdbx_strand_id
1 'polypeptide(L)'
;MLTLSVVIAILVGMASTVSQPSLLLDHSAAVTKLGFLAYVTGKYLAPQNCKVEFDWTDPQVVGSTMTFIVKFYQRNGHSYPVCSKDNILVEITQGSHKVACSVEFGGINPNDANKAQIHFSVRRAGEYYISILVGTVHIRGSPFVKIFLPGLPDPNKTGFVHHCSTVVCTEGVPYHLFIEPRDKYNNLCSIKPNADPSCDYSVDIIEVNSERPVILPLRWECYSESSRIALILKMEQAGCYKTIVSYKGANLKNGDFHIIVLNTDSNLVRKNVAKKSHNIWYEACLIAYDGDKLQKPKKVLCYISPKQLTIKEVFLKIIHKRLITFRLCPSTKFQFQSINNCQGEQVLVIDDGCQPQVELISKQRNVIAATFTQFLLKNIGGSETFKDKQDFFYHEIRKLHQKHFHDKLSLKISREKLLDSSMKCTKGFGISDWCKNFEITFLGEQGLDWGGLRREWFELICSSLFDPENELFHCFKNDKQGLVHPNAKRPVHLKLKHYEFAGRIVGKCLYESALGSSYRQLVKARFSRSFLAQLIGLRVHYKYFEQDDPDLYVSKIKYILENDVDDMELNFSEEEYSSTGQLLRVLELIPNGSRIQVTNQNKLQYLDALAQYRLANSVKEEVEYFLKGLNDLIPDNLLCIFDENELELLMCGTGQYSIADFKANHAVSGSSYEFRRVLDWFWTAVSNFTEEEMARLLQFTTGCSQLPPGGFSELNPKFHITAAPTFGNLPTAHTCFNQLCLPDYDSYEQFEKALRLAISEGTEGFGMI
;
A
#
# COMPACT_ATOMS: atom_id res chain seq x y z
N MET A 1 17.96 -53.90 -59.97
CA MET A 1 16.85 -54.31 -59.12
C MET A 1 17.27 -54.96 -57.81
N LEU A 2 18.43 -55.51 -57.68
CA LEU A 2 18.94 -56.16 -56.45
C LEU A 2 19.41 -55.11 -55.36
N THR A 3 19.79 -53.91 -55.73
CA THR A 3 20.26 -52.88 -54.80
C THR A 3 19.13 -52.18 -54.06
N LEU A 4 17.93 -52.07 -54.63
CA LEU A 4 16.81 -51.45 -53.95
C LEU A 4 16.15 -52.36 -52.88
N SER A 5 16.16 -53.67 -53.18
CA SER A 5 15.62 -54.66 -52.23
C SER A 5 16.52 -54.86 -50.96
N VAL A 6 17.81 -54.70 -51.12
CA VAL A 6 18.75 -54.76 -49.97
C VAL A 6 18.65 -53.50 -49.09
N VAL A 7 18.44 -52.34 -49.68
CA VAL A 7 18.26 -51.10 -48.91
C VAL A 7 16.91 -51.14 -48.18
N ILE A 8 15.85 -51.66 -48.76
CA ILE A 8 14.55 -51.84 -48.12
C ILE A 8 14.64 -52.90 -47.01
N ALA A 9 15.38 -54.02 -47.22
CA ALA A 9 15.59 -55.04 -46.19
C ALA A 9 16.42 -54.53 -45.00
N ILE A 10 17.42 -53.68 -45.23
CA ILE A 10 18.23 -53.02 -44.17
C ILE A 10 17.36 -52.02 -43.43
N LEU A 11 16.50 -51.25 -44.10
CA LEU A 11 15.60 -50.32 -43.45
C LEU A 11 14.48 -51.02 -42.68
N VAL A 12 13.96 -52.12 -43.14
CA VAL A 12 12.95 -52.95 -42.45
C VAL A 12 13.61 -53.75 -41.32
N GLY A 13 14.83 -54.25 -41.49
CA GLY A 13 15.60 -54.97 -40.45
C GLY A 13 16.03 -54.03 -39.33
N MET A 14 16.36 -52.78 -39.62
CA MET A 14 16.62 -51.77 -38.60
C MET A 14 15.34 -51.30 -37.88
N ALA A 15 14.17 -51.41 -38.50
CA ALA A 15 12.89 -51.07 -37.87
C ALA A 15 12.39 -52.16 -36.89
N SER A 16 12.93 -53.41 -36.98
CA SER A 16 12.51 -54.52 -36.10
C SER A 16 13.46 -54.84 -34.96
N THR A 17 14.65 -54.23 -34.92
CA THR A 17 15.65 -54.47 -33.86
C THR A 17 16.00 -53.21 -33.06
N VAL A 18 15.49 -52.05 -33.40
CA VAL A 18 15.59 -50.87 -32.58
C VAL A 18 14.25 -50.72 -31.86
N SER A 19 14.20 -51.25 -30.66
CA SER A 19 13.30 -50.72 -29.64
C SER A 19 13.42 -49.19 -29.73
N GLN A 20 12.39 -48.54 -30.23
CA GLN A 20 12.24 -47.09 -30.44
C GLN A 20 13.39 -46.29 -29.80
N PRO A 21 14.24 -45.59 -30.54
CA PRO A 21 14.85 -44.43 -29.97
C PRO A 21 13.70 -43.41 -29.85
N SER A 22 13.11 -43.37 -28.66
CA SER A 22 12.50 -42.16 -28.18
C SER A 22 13.66 -41.18 -28.12
N LEU A 23 13.83 -40.40 -29.18
CA LEU A 23 14.48 -39.10 -29.09
C LEU A 23 13.58 -38.27 -28.17
N LEU A 24 13.69 -38.56 -26.89
CA LEU A 24 13.30 -37.70 -25.81
C LEU A 24 14.16 -36.46 -25.96
N LEU A 25 13.65 -35.49 -26.70
CA LEU A 25 13.91 -34.11 -26.37
C LEU A 25 13.28 -33.93 -25.00
N ASP A 26 14.15 -34.01 -23.99
CA ASP A 26 13.82 -33.87 -22.61
C ASP A 26 13.07 -32.54 -22.39
N HIS A 27 11.96 -32.64 -21.75
CA HIS A 27 11.22 -31.86 -20.80
C HIS A 27 9.75 -31.64 -21.15
N SER A 28 8.95 -32.28 -20.35
CA SER A 28 7.56 -32.06 -19.95
C SER A 28 6.76 -31.00 -20.75
N ALA A 29 5.96 -31.43 -21.60
CA ALA A 29 4.64 -31.06 -22.09
C ALA A 29 4.53 -31.27 -23.60
N ALA A 30 3.67 -32.20 -23.99
CA ALA A 30 3.25 -32.50 -25.37
C ALA A 30 4.40 -32.75 -26.36
N VAL A 31 5.07 -33.89 -26.20
CA VAL A 31 5.91 -34.47 -27.27
C VAL A 31 4.96 -34.85 -28.42
N THR A 32 4.86 -33.98 -29.43
CA THR A 32 4.37 -34.38 -30.75
C THR A 32 5.32 -35.44 -31.28
N LYS A 33 4.89 -36.70 -31.34
CA LYS A 33 5.72 -37.79 -31.90
C LYS A 33 6.03 -37.47 -33.35
N LEU A 34 7.27 -37.06 -33.61
CA LEU A 34 7.76 -36.84 -35.01
C LEU A 34 7.67 -38.17 -35.72
N GLY A 35 6.91 -38.22 -36.83
CA GLY A 35 6.88 -39.39 -37.67
C GLY A 35 8.26 -39.62 -38.29
N PHE A 36 8.72 -40.86 -38.35
CA PHE A 36 10.03 -41.26 -38.91
C PHE A 36 10.30 -40.65 -40.30
N LEU A 37 9.29 -40.61 -41.15
CA LEU A 37 9.39 -40.00 -42.48
C LEU A 37 9.64 -38.47 -42.45
N ALA A 38 9.02 -37.77 -41.53
CA ALA A 38 9.22 -36.33 -41.35
C ALA A 38 10.65 -36.03 -40.82
N TYR A 39 11.16 -36.88 -39.95
CA TYR A 39 12.52 -36.78 -39.46
C TYR A 39 13.57 -36.98 -40.53
N VAL A 40 13.44 -38.05 -41.36
CA VAL A 40 14.39 -38.38 -42.44
C VAL A 40 14.34 -37.33 -43.56
N THR A 41 13.17 -36.81 -43.87
CA THR A 41 13.01 -35.79 -44.93
C THR A 41 13.27 -34.37 -44.48
N GLY A 42 13.52 -34.16 -43.17
CA GLY A 42 13.72 -32.84 -42.60
C GLY A 42 12.47 -31.94 -42.62
N LYS A 43 11.26 -32.53 -42.78
CA LYS A 43 9.98 -31.84 -42.81
C LYS A 43 9.40 -31.60 -41.43
N TYR A 44 10.19 -30.98 -40.56
CA TYR A 44 9.76 -30.57 -39.22
C TYR A 44 10.32 -29.19 -38.86
N LEU A 45 9.64 -28.51 -37.97
CA LEU A 45 10.04 -27.17 -37.50
C LEU A 45 11.43 -27.22 -36.83
N ALA A 46 12.36 -26.44 -37.40
CA ALA A 46 13.73 -26.39 -36.90
C ALA A 46 14.00 -25.01 -36.25
N PRO A 47 14.12 -24.92 -34.93
CA PRO A 47 14.32 -23.64 -34.23
C PRO A 47 15.53 -22.86 -34.77
N GLN A 48 16.62 -23.52 -35.10
CA GLN A 48 17.85 -22.89 -35.57
C GLN A 48 17.75 -22.31 -36.99
N ASN A 49 16.72 -22.69 -37.78
CA ASN A 49 16.46 -22.14 -39.11
C ASN A 49 15.50 -20.96 -39.10
N CYS A 50 14.78 -20.75 -37.98
CA CYS A 50 13.84 -19.66 -37.84
C CYS A 50 14.54 -18.29 -37.76
N LYS A 51 13.88 -17.28 -38.30
CA LYS A 51 14.41 -15.90 -38.38
C LYS A 51 13.44 -14.91 -37.78
N VAL A 52 13.98 -13.86 -37.16
CA VAL A 52 13.20 -12.73 -36.66
C VAL A 52 13.52 -11.49 -37.47
N GLU A 53 12.51 -10.74 -37.80
CA GLU A 53 12.62 -9.47 -38.48
C GLU A 53 11.98 -8.38 -37.63
N PHE A 54 12.82 -7.45 -37.16
CA PHE A 54 12.39 -6.23 -36.52
C PHE A 54 12.34 -5.12 -37.56
N ASP A 55 11.20 -4.43 -37.68
CA ASP A 55 11.01 -3.29 -38.56
C ASP A 55 11.46 -1.96 -37.97
N TRP A 56 12.06 -2.02 -36.79
CA TRP A 56 12.54 -0.87 -36.00
C TRP A 56 13.96 -1.09 -35.48
N THR A 57 14.63 0.01 -35.17
CA THR A 57 16.01 0.05 -34.63
C THR A 57 16.03 0.51 -33.18
N ASP A 58 17.04 0.08 -32.43
CA ASP A 58 17.27 0.54 -31.05
C ASP A 58 17.95 1.91 -31.02
N PRO A 59 17.67 2.73 -30.00
CA PRO A 59 16.65 2.58 -28.96
C PRO A 59 15.26 3.07 -29.41
N GLN A 60 14.20 2.50 -28.81
CA GLN A 60 12.83 2.95 -28.96
C GLN A 60 12.35 3.68 -27.70
N VAL A 61 11.22 4.40 -27.78
CA VAL A 61 10.62 5.09 -26.64
C VAL A 61 9.48 4.23 -26.09
N VAL A 62 9.37 4.16 -24.77
CA VAL A 62 8.30 3.43 -24.07
C VAL A 62 6.91 3.91 -24.48
N GLY A 63 5.93 3.01 -24.46
CA GLY A 63 4.51 3.31 -24.68
C GLY A 63 4.03 3.20 -26.11
N SER A 64 4.91 2.91 -27.07
CA SER A 64 4.51 2.58 -28.42
C SER A 64 4.21 1.09 -28.53
N THR A 65 3.21 0.74 -29.35
CA THR A 65 3.00 -0.66 -29.72
C THR A 65 4.09 -1.07 -30.70
N MET A 66 4.85 -2.06 -30.31
CA MET A 66 5.94 -2.61 -31.10
C MET A 66 5.50 -3.90 -31.78
N THR A 67 5.99 -4.11 -32.97
CA THR A 67 5.66 -5.28 -33.76
C THR A 67 6.93 -5.89 -34.33
N PHE A 68 7.02 -7.21 -34.35
CA PHE A 68 8.06 -7.93 -35.07
C PHE A 68 7.51 -9.22 -35.65
N ILE A 69 8.19 -9.76 -36.65
CA ILE A 69 7.76 -10.94 -37.38
C ILE A 69 8.77 -12.06 -37.18
N VAL A 70 8.25 -13.24 -36.82
CA VAL A 70 9.02 -14.47 -36.77
C VAL A 70 8.66 -15.33 -38.01
N LYS A 71 9.69 -15.74 -38.76
CA LYS A 71 9.53 -16.64 -39.91
C LYS A 71 10.03 -18.03 -39.54
N PHE A 72 9.18 -19.01 -39.72
CA PHE A 72 9.42 -20.39 -39.33
C PHE A 72 9.83 -21.25 -40.55
N TYR A 73 10.85 -22.07 -40.34
CA TYR A 73 11.40 -22.93 -41.39
C TYR A 73 11.59 -24.37 -40.90
N GLN A 74 11.48 -25.29 -41.84
CA GLN A 74 11.80 -26.69 -41.67
C GLN A 74 13.35 -26.90 -41.62
N ARG A 75 13.78 -28.06 -41.17
CA ARG A 75 15.20 -28.40 -41.18
C ARG A 75 15.81 -28.44 -42.58
N ASN A 76 15.01 -28.81 -43.60
CA ASN A 76 15.41 -28.82 -45.00
C ASN A 76 15.42 -27.40 -45.64
N GLY A 77 15.12 -26.34 -44.90
CA GLY A 77 15.14 -24.95 -45.39
C GLY A 77 13.81 -24.47 -46.00
N HIS A 78 12.83 -25.33 -46.19
CA HIS A 78 11.51 -24.91 -46.70
C HIS A 78 10.68 -24.20 -45.63
N SER A 79 9.75 -23.36 -46.05
CA SER A 79 8.81 -22.69 -45.14
C SER A 79 8.00 -23.70 -44.33
N TYR A 80 7.81 -23.40 -43.02
CA TYR A 80 6.97 -24.21 -42.15
C TYR A 80 5.67 -23.46 -41.87
N PRO A 81 4.49 -24.01 -42.24
CA PRO A 81 3.21 -23.37 -41.95
C PRO A 81 2.96 -23.50 -40.43
N VAL A 82 3.02 -22.38 -39.73
CA VAL A 82 2.90 -22.29 -38.28
C VAL A 82 1.46 -22.02 -37.84
N CYS A 83 1.04 -22.63 -36.75
CA CYS A 83 -0.29 -22.43 -36.19
C CYS A 83 -0.26 -22.43 -34.64
N SER A 84 -1.38 -22.12 -34.04
CA SER A 84 -1.53 -22.08 -32.59
C SER A 84 -1.30 -23.42 -31.83
N LYS A 85 -1.26 -24.55 -32.58
CA LYS A 85 -0.96 -25.88 -32.03
C LYS A 85 0.53 -26.16 -31.91
N ASP A 86 1.35 -25.40 -32.64
CA ASP A 86 2.80 -25.48 -32.52
C ASP A 86 3.17 -24.84 -31.17
N ASN A 87 3.96 -25.52 -30.36
CA ASN A 87 4.33 -25.06 -29.02
C ASN A 87 5.36 -23.92 -29.13
N ILE A 88 4.90 -22.74 -29.54
CA ILE A 88 5.72 -21.54 -29.68
C ILE A 88 5.49 -20.66 -28.46
N LEU A 89 6.56 -20.40 -27.73
CA LEU A 89 6.55 -19.52 -26.56
C LEU A 89 7.35 -18.25 -26.89
N VAL A 90 6.69 -17.11 -26.71
CA VAL A 90 7.33 -15.78 -26.80
C VAL A 90 7.30 -15.17 -25.40
N GLU A 91 8.47 -14.89 -24.85
CA GLU A 91 8.61 -14.23 -23.56
C GLU A 91 9.41 -12.95 -23.74
N ILE A 92 8.85 -11.85 -23.24
CA ILE A 92 9.48 -10.54 -23.24
C ILE A 92 9.67 -10.15 -21.77
N THR A 93 10.92 -10.00 -21.35
CA THR A 93 11.26 -9.81 -19.92
C THR A 93 12.23 -8.67 -19.70
N GLN A 94 12.08 -8.03 -18.54
CA GLN A 94 13.05 -7.09 -17.95
C GLN A 94 13.32 -7.51 -16.50
N GLY A 95 14.40 -8.20 -16.25
CA GLY A 95 14.63 -8.87 -14.97
C GLY A 95 13.53 -9.90 -14.67
N SER A 96 12.86 -9.76 -13.56
CA SER A 96 11.72 -10.63 -13.18
C SER A 96 10.39 -10.21 -13.81
N HIS A 97 10.32 -9.03 -14.42
CA HIS A 97 9.09 -8.49 -15.00
C HIS A 97 8.82 -9.12 -16.38
N LYS A 98 7.62 -9.68 -16.58
CA LYS A 98 7.13 -10.18 -17.85
C LYS A 98 6.21 -9.17 -18.53
N VAL A 99 6.37 -9.00 -19.84
CA VAL A 99 5.53 -8.13 -20.67
C VAL A 99 4.54 -9.00 -21.43
N ALA A 100 3.27 -8.63 -21.39
CA ALA A 100 2.25 -9.29 -22.19
C ALA A 100 2.47 -9.00 -23.68
N CYS A 101 2.35 -10.05 -24.50
CA CYS A 101 2.39 -9.94 -25.95
C CYS A 101 1.28 -10.76 -26.58
N SER A 102 0.79 -10.33 -27.74
CA SER A 102 -0.11 -11.11 -28.58
C SER A 102 0.67 -11.72 -29.72
N VAL A 103 0.32 -12.94 -30.09
CA VAL A 103 0.93 -13.68 -31.20
C VAL A 103 -0.16 -13.96 -32.21
N GLU A 104 -0.03 -13.38 -33.41
CA GLU A 104 -0.93 -13.60 -34.52
C GLU A 104 -0.22 -14.48 -35.56
N PHE A 105 -0.77 -15.67 -35.83
CA PHE A 105 -0.23 -16.55 -36.84
C PHE A 105 -0.73 -16.14 -38.22
N GLY A 106 0.17 -16.16 -39.19
CA GLY A 106 -0.12 -15.80 -40.56
C GLY A 106 -1.32 -16.55 -41.14
N GLY A 107 -2.21 -15.79 -41.77
CA GLY A 107 -3.54 -16.24 -42.19
C GLY A 107 -3.57 -17.19 -43.39
N ILE A 108 -4.73 -17.27 -43.98
CA ILE A 108 -5.10 -18.15 -45.13
C ILE A 108 -4.21 -17.95 -46.37
N ASN A 109 -3.44 -16.85 -46.42
CA ASN A 109 -2.56 -16.55 -47.57
C ASN A 109 -1.33 -17.49 -47.55
N PRO A 110 -1.10 -18.32 -48.57
CA PRO A 110 0.02 -19.28 -48.60
C PRO A 110 1.41 -18.65 -48.40
N ASN A 111 1.57 -17.39 -48.80
CA ASN A 111 2.85 -16.68 -48.67
C ASN A 111 3.17 -16.22 -47.23
N ASP A 112 2.17 -16.21 -46.38
CA ASP A 112 2.30 -15.76 -44.97
C ASP A 112 2.10 -16.89 -43.96
N ALA A 113 1.80 -18.10 -44.44
CA ALA A 113 1.53 -19.25 -43.58
C ALA A 113 2.71 -19.64 -42.67
N ASN A 114 3.93 -19.21 -42.96
CA ASN A 114 5.12 -19.47 -42.12
C ASN A 114 5.50 -18.30 -41.22
N LYS A 115 4.63 -17.30 -41.06
CA LYS A 115 4.92 -16.10 -40.23
C LYS A 115 4.05 -16.09 -39.02
N ALA A 116 4.62 -15.61 -37.93
CA ALA A 116 3.87 -15.13 -36.76
C ALA A 116 4.23 -13.67 -36.51
N GLN A 117 3.25 -12.84 -36.31
CA GLN A 117 3.38 -11.44 -35.96
C GLN A 117 3.15 -11.28 -34.47
N ILE A 118 4.09 -10.64 -33.78
CA ILE A 118 4.05 -10.44 -32.33
C ILE A 118 3.87 -8.96 -32.08
N HIS A 119 2.86 -8.63 -31.26
CA HIS A 119 2.58 -7.27 -30.83
C HIS A 119 2.79 -7.17 -29.32
N PHE A 120 3.48 -6.14 -28.89
CA PHE A 120 3.70 -5.86 -27.47
C PHE A 120 3.91 -4.37 -27.24
N SER A 121 3.81 -3.94 -26.01
CA SER A 121 4.14 -2.58 -25.60
C SER A 121 4.85 -2.62 -24.25
N VAL A 122 5.88 -1.81 -24.11
CA VAL A 122 6.65 -1.70 -22.89
C VAL A 122 6.49 -0.31 -22.29
N ARG A 123 6.53 -0.23 -20.95
CA ARG A 123 6.39 1.02 -20.22
C ARG A 123 7.55 1.35 -19.33
N ARG A 124 8.26 0.34 -18.87
CA ARG A 124 9.48 0.58 -18.12
C ARG A 124 10.61 0.82 -19.10
N ALA A 125 11.35 1.90 -18.90
CA ALA A 125 12.56 2.14 -19.65
C ALA A 125 13.66 1.17 -19.21
N GLY A 126 14.53 0.78 -20.16
CA GLY A 126 15.64 -0.12 -19.88
C GLY A 126 15.82 -1.19 -20.94
N GLU A 127 16.59 -2.21 -20.60
CA GLU A 127 16.91 -3.34 -21.48
C GLU A 127 15.88 -4.44 -21.34
N TYR A 128 15.39 -4.96 -22.47
CA TYR A 128 14.46 -6.07 -22.57
C TYR A 128 15.07 -7.24 -23.31
N TYR A 129 14.73 -8.43 -22.84
CA TYR A 129 15.13 -9.68 -23.45
C TYR A 129 13.90 -10.33 -24.09
N ILE A 130 13.93 -10.49 -25.42
CA ILE A 130 12.88 -11.14 -26.18
C ILE A 130 13.33 -12.57 -26.46
N SER A 131 12.76 -13.52 -25.74
CA SER A 131 13.02 -14.95 -25.89
C SER A 131 11.92 -15.58 -26.73
N ILE A 132 12.30 -16.28 -27.79
CA ILE A 132 11.39 -17.01 -28.66
C ILE A 132 11.83 -18.48 -28.68
N LEU A 133 10.93 -19.36 -28.25
CA LEU A 133 11.21 -20.79 -28.13
C LEU A 133 10.20 -21.58 -28.95
N VAL A 134 10.67 -22.69 -29.48
CA VAL A 134 9.85 -23.76 -30.04
C VAL A 134 9.99 -24.95 -29.10
N GLY A 135 8.92 -25.24 -28.37
CA GLY A 135 9.02 -26.13 -27.20
C GLY A 135 9.90 -25.53 -26.12
N THR A 136 11.06 -26.15 -25.87
CA THR A 136 12.05 -25.67 -24.89
C THR A 136 13.32 -25.12 -25.55
N VAL A 137 13.39 -25.07 -26.87
CA VAL A 137 14.59 -24.69 -27.60
C VAL A 137 14.47 -23.30 -28.19
N HIS A 138 15.43 -22.43 -27.89
CA HIS A 138 15.50 -21.08 -28.45
C HIS A 138 15.70 -21.11 -29.98
N ILE A 139 15.04 -20.24 -30.69
CA ILE A 139 15.31 -20.01 -32.11
C ILE A 139 16.66 -19.31 -32.28
N ARG A 140 17.18 -19.28 -33.52
CA ARG A 140 18.46 -18.66 -33.84
C ARG A 140 18.50 -17.19 -33.41
N GLY A 141 19.48 -16.82 -32.58
CA GLY A 141 19.69 -15.46 -32.09
C GLY A 141 18.87 -15.07 -30.87
N SER A 142 17.94 -15.91 -30.41
CA SER A 142 17.19 -15.67 -29.17
C SER A 142 18.05 -16.03 -27.93
N PRO A 143 18.00 -15.22 -26.85
CA PRO A 143 17.18 -14.01 -26.64
C PRO A 143 17.76 -12.77 -27.35
N PHE A 144 16.87 -11.91 -27.86
CA PHE A 144 17.23 -10.63 -28.47
C PHE A 144 17.17 -9.54 -27.43
N VAL A 145 18.22 -8.70 -27.35
CA VAL A 145 18.25 -7.55 -26.43
C VAL A 145 17.72 -6.33 -27.16
N LYS A 146 16.79 -5.60 -26.51
CA LYS A 146 16.17 -4.38 -27.03
C LYS A 146 16.16 -3.29 -25.96
N ILE A 147 16.40 -2.03 -26.36
CA ILE A 147 16.54 -0.90 -25.45
C ILE A 147 15.39 0.06 -25.62
N PHE A 148 14.73 0.39 -24.51
CA PHE A 148 13.65 1.36 -24.48
C PHE A 148 13.97 2.54 -23.57
N LEU A 149 13.86 3.75 -24.11
CA LEU A 149 14.09 5.00 -23.40
C LEU A 149 12.79 5.54 -22.79
N PRO A 150 12.86 6.35 -21.72
CA PRO A 150 11.70 7.03 -21.19
C PRO A 150 11.11 8.01 -22.22
N GLY A 151 9.83 8.30 -22.06
CA GLY A 151 9.11 9.32 -22.83
C GLY A 151 9.44 10.74 -22.40
N LEU A 152 8.66 11.70 -22.87
CA LEU A 152 8.74 13.10 -22.44
C LEU A 152 8.19 13.24 -20.99
N PRO A 153 8.69 14.21 -20.20
CA PRO A 153 8.17 14.47 -18.89
C PRO A 153 6.65 14.75 -18.89
N ASP A 154 5.93 14.15 -17.97
CA ASP A 154 4.49 14.33 -17.74
C ASP A 154 4.30 15.14 -16.44
N PRO A 155 3.56 16.27 -16.46
CA PRO A 155 3.34 17.10 -15.28
C PRO A 155 2.72 16.33 -14.09
N ASN A 156 1.83 15.38 -14.38
CA ASN A 156 1.16 14.59 -13.36
C ASN A 156 2.07 13.52 -12.70
N LYS A 157 3.24 13.26 -13.28
CA LYS A 157 4.23 12.29 -12.78
C LYS A 157 5.50 12.97 -12.31
N THR A 158 5.87 14.07 -12.96
CA THR A 158 6.99 14.92 -12.57
C THR A 158 6.65 15.66 -11.28
N GLY A 159 7.54 15.62 -10.31
CA GLY A 159 7.31 16.31 -9.04
C GLY A 159 8.58 16.44 -8.20
N PHE A 160 8.42 17.05 -7.04
CA PHE A 160 9.50 17.28 -6.11
C PHE A 160 9.84 16.01 -5.33
N VAL A 161 11.12 15.77 -5.12
CA VAL A 161 11.66 14.68 -4.31
C VAL A 161 11.63 15.08 -2.83
N HIS A 162 11.21 14.17 -1.95
CA HIS A 162 11.16 14.40 -0.50
C HIS A 162 10.43 15.69 -0.10
N HIS A 163 9.32 15.97 -0.78
CA HIS A 163 8.56 17.18 -0.63
C HIS A 163 7.19 16.91 0.00
N CYS A 164 6.81 17.73 0.95
CA CYS A 164 5.47 17.77 1.54
C CYS A 164 4.74 19.06 1.13
N SER A 165 3.45 19.16 1.45
CA SER A 165 2.62 20.33 1.14
C SER A 165 3.12 21.64 1.75
N THR A 166 4.13 21.60 2.60
CA THR A 166 4.73 22.77 3.25
C THR A 166 6.24 22.64 3.32
N VAL A 167 6.94 23.65 2.82
CA VAL A 167 8.41 23.78 2.85
C VAL A 167 8.79 24.81 3.88
N VAL A 168 9.85 24.58 4.62
CA VAL A 168 10.36 25.52 5.64
C VAL A 168 11.73 26.02 5.25
N CYS A 169 11.82 27.34 5.04
CA CYS A 169 13.05 28.04 4.69
C CYS A 169 13.48 29.01 5.80
N THR A 170 14.72 29.48 5.71
CA THR A 170 15.22 30.55 6.54
C THR A 170 15.40 31.80 5.66
N GLU A 171 15.02 32.98 6.18
CA GLU A 171 15.20 34.26 5.53
C GLU A 171 16.65 34.48 5.08
N GLY A 172 16.83 34.90 3.83
CA GLY A 172 18.12 35.17 3.22
C GLY A 172 19.00 33.95 2.90
N VAL A 173 18.55 32.73 3.20
CA VAL A 173 19.29 31.48 2.97
C VAL A 173 18.76 30.78 1.73
N PRO A 174 19.60 30.43 0.73
CA PRO A 174 19.18 29.62 -0.41
C PRO A 174 18.63 28.25 0.03
N TYR A 175 17.52 27.85 -0.57
CA TYR A 175 16.89 26.56 -0.35
C TYR A 175 16.76 25.81 -1.67
N HIS A 176 17.11 24.52 -1.68
CA HIS A 176 17.12 23.69 -2.87
C HIS A 176 15.95 22.74 -2.85
N LEU A 177 15.12 22.81 -3.90
CA LEU A 177 14.04 21.88 -4.17
C LEU A 177 14.39 21.04 -5.39
N PHE A 178 14.40 19.74 -5.25
CA PHE A 178 14.77 18.82 -6.33
C PHE A 178 13.53 18.26 -7.02
N ILE A 179 13.49 18.41 -8.35
CA ILE A 179 12.44 17.88 -9.23
C ILE A 179 13.00 16.66 -9.95
N GLU A 180 12.25 15.57 -9.96
CA GLU A 180 12.49 14.42 -10.83
C GLU A 180 11.53 14.46 -12.01
N PRO A 181 12.01 14.73 -13.22
CA PRO A 181 11.22 14.64 -14.43
C PRO A 181 10.87 13.17 -14.70
N ARG A 182 9.58 12.86 -14.79
CA ARG A 182 9.09 11.51 -15.05
C ARG A 182 8.09 11.52 -16.20
N ASP A 183 8.16 10.49 -17.04
CA ASP A 183 7.21 10.31 -18.13
C ASP A 183 5.83 9.81 -17.61
N LYS A 184 4.87 9.73 -18.51
CA LYS A 184 3.51 9.25 -18.18
C LYS A 184 3.47 7.86 -17.54
N TYR A 185 4.53 7.06 -17.69
CA TYR A 185 4.67 5.73 -17.11
C TYR A 185 5.52 5.71 -15.84
N ASN A 186 5.89 6.89 -15.34
CA ASN A 186 6.71 7.06 -14.15
C ASN A 186 8.20 6.68 -14.31
N ASN A 187 8.70 6.56 -15.55
CA ASN A 187 10.13 6.40 -15.77
C ASN A 187 10.85 7.74 -15.57
N LEU A 188 12.03 7.69 -14.98
CA LEU A 188 12.88 8.85 -14.81
C LEU A 188 13.43 9.30 -16.17
N CYS A 189 13.15 10.54 -16.56
CA CYS A 189 13.58 11.10 -17.83
C CYS A 189 15.03 11.60 -17.74
N SER A 190 15.83 11.28 -18.74
CA SER A 190 17.20 11.77 -18.82
C SER A 190 17.24 13.27 -19.11
N ILE A 191 18.08 14.00 -18.41
CA ILE A 191 18.27 15.43 -18.57
C ILE A 191 19.52 15.68 -19.42
N LYS A 192 19.38 16.49 -20.46
CA LYS A 192 20.54 16.89 -21.28
C LYS A 192 21.45 17.80 -20.47
N PRO A 193 22.80 17.65 -20.56
CA PRO A 193 23.74 18.45 -19.76
C PRO A 193 23.60 19.96 -19.90
N ASN A 194 23.10 20.45 -21.04
CA ASN A 194 22.94 21.89 -21.35
C ASN A 194 21.47 22.31 -21.42
N ALA A 195 20.57 21.57 -20.80
CA ALA A 195 19.15 21.96 -20.76
C ALA A 195 18.99 23.18 -19.86
N ASP A 196 18.19 24.15 -20.32
CA ASP A 196 17.75 25.27 -19.49
C ASP A 196 16.31 25.00 -19.00
N PRO A 197 16.13 24.63 -17.73
CA PRO A 197 14.82 24.34 -17.20
C PRO A 197 13.88 25.56 -17.18
N SER A 198 14.41 26.78 -17.18
CA SER A 198 13.60 28.00 -17.14
C SER A 198 12.69 28.18 -18.37
N CYS A 199 13.01 27.50 -19.48
CA CYS A 199 12.18 27.51 -20.68
C CYS A 199 10.89 26.68 -20.54
N ASP A 200 10.95 25.59 -19.77
CA ASP A 200 9.85 24.65 -19.63
C ASP A 200 9.12 24.74 -18.28
N TYR A 201 9.80 25.22 -17.22
CA TYR A 201 9.26 25.33 -15.87
C TYR A 201 8.98 26.78 -15.49
N SER A 202 7.83 27.00 -14.87
CA SER A 202 7.45 28.30 -14.28
C SER A 202 7.14 28.16 -12.80
N VAL A 203 7.37 29.23 -12.04
CA VAL A 203 7.14 29.29 -10.60
C VAL A 203 6.39 30.55 -10.26
N ASP A 204 5.20 30.45 -9.70
CA ASP A 204 4.39 31.51 -9.19
C ASP A 204 4.42 31.50 -7.67
N ILE A 205 4.78 32.62 -7.05
CA ILE A 205 4.86 32.78 -5.59
C ILE A 205 3.97 33.95 -5.17
N ILE A 206 3.05 33.66 -4.24
CA ILE A 206 2.10 34.67 -3.73
C ILE A 206 2.23 34.70 -2.20
N GLU A 207 2.37 35.91 -1.65
CA GLU A 207 2.35 36.09 -0.20
C GLU A 207 0.92 35.90 0.32
N VAL A 208 0.73 34.98 1.26
CA VAL A 208 -0.61 34.57 1.77
C VAL A 208 -1.32 35.73 2.46
N ASN A 209 -0.59 36.66 3.12
CA ASN A 209 -1.18 37.76 3.87
C ASN A 209 -1.70 38.89 2.98
N SER A 210 -1.00 39.20 1.91
CA SER A 210 -1.28 40.38 1.05
C SER A 210 -1.87 39.99 -0.30
N GLU A 211 -1.90 38.69 -0.62
CA GLU A 211 -2.24 38.14 -1.94
C GLU A 211 -1.41 38.77 -3.08
N ARG A 212 -0.24 39.29 -2.76
CA ARG A 212 0.63 39.92 -3.73
C ARG A 212 1.59 38.91 -4.35
N PRO A 213 1.76 38.94 -5.68
CA PRO A 213 2.79 38.14 -6.32
C PRO A 213 4.18 38.59 -5.89
N VAL A 214 5.04 37.63 -5.58
CA VAL A 214 6.43 37.89 -5.19
C VAL A 214 7.34 37.48 -6.33
N ILE A 215 8.08 38.47 -6.85
CA ILE A 215 9.04 38.24 -7.94
C ILE A 215 10.41 37.96 -7.31
N LEU A 216 10.93 36.76 -7.51
CA LEU A 216 12.24 36.34 -7.04
C LEU A 216 13.16 35.98 -8.22
N PRO A 217 14.45 36.23 -8.10
CA PRO A 217 15.42 35.67 -9.05
C PRO A 217 15.51 34.17 -8.84
N LEU A 218 14.91 33.40 -9.76
CA LEU A 218 14.93 31.96 -9.75
C LEU A 218 16.25 31.46 -10.36
N ARG A 219 16.84 30.46 -9.70
CA ARG A 219 18.03 29.80 -10.24
C ARG A 219 17.75 28.31 -10.40
N TRP A 220 18.15 27.79 -11.56
CA TRP A 220 17.98 26.38 -11.90
C TRP A 220 19.34 25.69 -12.10
N GLU A 221 19.48 24.47 -11.62
CA GLU A 221 20.66 23.64 -11.84
C GLU A 221 20.25 22.23 -12.30
N CYS A 222 20.91 21.70 -13.31
CA CYS A 222 20.67 20.37 -13.84
C CYS A 222 21.73 19.38 -13.37
N TYR A 223 21.29 18.27 -12.79
CA TYR A 223 22.14 17.16 -12.35
C TYR A 223 21.88 15.95 -13.27
N SER A 224 22.64 15.88 -14.37
CA SER A 224 22.42 14.84 -15.41
C SER A 224 22.65 13.43 -14.88
N GLU A 225 23.62 13.21 -13.99
CA GLU A 225 23.94 11.90 -13.43
C GLU A 225 22.79 11.31 -12.61
N SER A 226 22.11 12.16 -11.85
CA SER A 226 20.94 11.76 -11.03
C SER A 226 19.60 12.02 -11.71
N SER A 227 19.62 12.60 -12.92
CA SER A 227 18.40 13.02 -13.64
C SER A 227 17.47 13.88 -12.79
N ARG A 228 18.04 14.86 -12.06
CA ARG A 228 17.33 15.79 -11.18
C ARG A 228 17.57 17.24 -11.60
N ILE A 229 16.56 18.06 -11.41
CA ILE A 229 16.61 19.51 -11.59
C ILE A 229 16.47 20.16 -10.21
N ALA A 230 17.40 21.03 -9.83
CA ALA A 230 17.28 21.82 -8.62
C ALA A 230 16.68 23.19 -8.93
N LEU A 231 15.60 23.53 -8.25
CA LEU A 231 15.07 24.87 -8.12
C LEU A 231 15.65 25.49 -6.85
N ILE A 232 16.40 26.57 -6.99
CA ILE A 232 17.03 27.28 -5.86
C ILE A 232 16.25 28.56 -5.59
N LEU A 233 15.65 28.60 -4.40
CA LEU A 233 14.85 29.73 -3.91
C LEU A 233 15.59 30.43 -2.79
N LYS A 234 15.62 31.77 -2.83
CA LYS A 234 16.13 32.61 -1.74
C LYS A 234 15.06 33.62 -1.36
N MET A 235 14.41 33.37 -0.23
CA MET A 235 13.34 34.23 0.29
C MET A 235 13.95 35.33 1.17
N GLU A 236 13.65 36.60 0.85
CA GLU A 236 14.26 37.76 1.53
C GLU A 236 13.45 38.23 2.75
N GLN A 237 12.21 37.77 2.93
CA GLN A 237 11.35 38.20 4.03
C GLN A 237 10.69 36.99 4.70
N ALA A 238 10.61 37.01 6.03
CA ALA A 238 9.90 36.04 6.82
C ALA A 238 8.38 36.14 6.59
N GLY A 239 7.71 35.00 6.41
CA GLY A 239 6.27 34.95 6.14
C GLY A 239 5.79 33.58 5.67
N CYS A 240 4.56 33.58 5.17
CA CYS A 240 3.97 32.41 4.54
C CYS A 240 3.63 32.73 3.09
N TYR A 241 4.04 31.87 2.18
CA TYR A 241 3.89 32.04 0.75
C TYR A 241 3.24 30.80 0.14
N LYS A 242 2.29 31.00 -0.76
CA LYS A 242 1.76 29.96 -1.62
C LYS A 242 2.60 29.90 -2.89
N THR A 243 3.02 28.73 -3.28
CA THR A 243 3.89 28.53 -4.45
C THR A 243 3.24 27.49 -5.37
N ILE A 244 3.22 27.81 -6.66
CA ILE A 244 2.75 26.93 -7.72
C ILE A 244 3.89 26.75 -8.70
N VAL A 245 4.28 25.50 -8.95
CA VAL A 245 5.31 25.15 -9.94
C VAL A 245 4.66 24.35 -11.06
N SER A 246 4.87 24.81 -12.28
CA SER A 246 4.26 24.23 -13.48
C SER A 246 5.32 23.82 -14.49
N TYR A 247 5.02 22.80 -15.29
CA TYR A 247 5.78 22.37 -16.44
C TYR A 247 4.94 22.57 -17.70
N LYS A 248 5.41 23.41 -18.63
CA LYS A 248 4.70 23.78 -19.88
C LYS A 248 3.25 24.24 -19.63
N GLY A 249 3.05 24.99 -18.56
CA GLY A 249 1.74 25.55 -18.19
C GLY A 249 0.81 24.61 -17.42
N ALA A 250 1.22 23.37 -17.14
CA ALA A 250 0.46 22.45 -16.31
C ALA A 250 1.15 22.25 -14.94
N ASN A 251 0.38 22.26 -13.86
CA ASN A 251 0.91 22.09 -12.51
C ASN A 251 1.59 20.74 -12.33
N LEU A 252 2.72 20.71 -11.64
CA LEU A 252 3.40 19.47 -11.27
C LEU A 252 2.58 18.69 -10.25
N LYS A 253 2.81 17.40 -10.16
CA LYS A 253 2.13 16.45 -9.25
C LYS A 253 2.02 16.98 -7.81
N ASN A 254 3.06 17.58 -7.27
CA ASN A 254 3.10 18.20 -5.94
C ASN A 254 3.65 19.62 -6.03
N GLY A 255 3.31 20.33 -7.11
CA GLY A 255 3.78 21.68 -7.40
C GLY A 255 3.00 22.77 -6.67
N ASP A 256 1.88 22.49 -6.04
CA ASP A 256 1.12 23.46 -5.20
C ASP A 256 1.45 23.21 -3.72
N PHE A 257 2.15 24.14 -3.11
CA PHE A 257 2.62 24.04 -1.74
C PHE A 257 2.83 25.39 -1.07
N HIS A 258 2.96 25.37 0.25
CA HIS A 258 3.28 26.56 1.03
C HIS A 258 4.76 26.61 1.38
N ILE A 259 5.35 27.78 1.37
CA ILE A 259 6.68 28.06 1.90
C ILE A 259 6.52 28.88 3.18
N ILE A 260 7.00 28.36 4.29
CA ILE A 260 7.11 29.09 5.55
C ILE A 260 8.54 29.56 5.70
N VAL A 261 8.73 30.87 5.66
CA VAL A 261 10.03 31.51 5.85
C VAL A 261 10.13 31.98 7.28
N LEU A 262 11.08 31.44 8.03
CA LEU A 262 11.34 31.82 9.41
C LEU A 262 12.50 32.79 9.48
N ASN A 263 12.37 33.83 10.33
CA ASN A 263 13.51 34.65 10.72
C ASN A 263 14.52 33.81 11.54
N THR A 264 15.70 34.38 11.78
CA THR A 264 16.80 33.67 12.45
C THR A 264 16.41 33.18 13.85
N ASP A 265 15.66 33.97 14.62
CA ASP A 265 15.27 33.67 15.99
C ASP A 265 14.28 32.52 16.05
N SER A 266 13.22 32.54 15.23
CA SER A 266 12.22 31.47 15.14
C SER A 266 12.84 30.17 14.65
N ASN A 267 13.79 30.24 13.72
CA ASN A 267 14.50 29.05 13.23
C ASN A 267 15.43 28.47 14.30
N LEU A 268 16.05 29.32 15.13
CA LEU A 268 16.87 28.87 16.24
C LEU A 268 16.03 28.14 17.29
N VAL A 269 14.85 28.66 17.64
CA VAL A 269 13.89 27.99 18.52
C VAL A 269 13.53 26.61 17.98
N ARG A 270 13.15 26.52 16.71
CA ARG A 270 12.84 25.25 16.04
C ARG A 270 13.99 24.25 16.09
N LYS A 271 15.22 24.68 15.76
CA LYS A 271 16.42 23.84 15.82
C LYS A 271 16.72 23.36 17.24
N ASN A 272 16.49 24.19 18.24
CA ASN A 272 16.73 23.85 19.65
C ASN A 272 15.71 22.82 20.14
N VAL A 273 14.45 22.90 19.73
CA VAL A 273 13.44 21.85 19.99
C VAL A 273 13.92 20.50 19.47
N ALA A 274 14.39 20.48 18.23
CA ALA A 274 14.84 19.23 17.59
C ALA A 274 16.10 18.63 18.27
N LYS A 275 16.99 19.47 18.82
CA LYS A 275 18.25 19.03 19.42
C LYS A 275 18.14 18.59 20.88
N LYS A 276 17.32 19.29 21.68
CA LYS A 276 17.37 19.18 23.16
C LYS A 276 16.37 18.21 23.77
N SER A 277 15.55 17.53 22.99
CA SER A 277 14.49 16.66 23.54
C SER A 277 13.55 17.39 24.52
N HIS A 278 13.48 18.70 24.47
CA HIS A 278 12.62 19.49 25.35
C HIS A 278 11.26 19.70 24.72
N ASN A 279 10.23 19.54 25.52
CA ASN A 279 8.87 19.82 25.12
C ASN A 279 8.64 21.33 25.07
N ILE A 280 8.06 21.80 24.01
CA ILE A 280 7.64 23.19 23.85
C ILE A 280 6.14 23.25 23.76
N TRP A 281 5.57 24.24 24.43
CA TRP A 281 4.15 24.52 24.44
C TRP A 281 3.90 25.83 23.74
N TYR A 282 2.98 25.83 22.76
CA TYR A 282 2.50 27.03 22.10
C TYR A 282 1.03 27.24 22.43
N GLU A 283 0.69 28.46 22.80
CA GLU A 283 -0.71 28.84 23.01
C GLU A 283 -1.39 29.04 21.65
N ALA A 284 -2.59 28.48 21.52
CA ALA A 284 -3.47 28.64 20.39
C ALA A 284 -4.93 28.68 20.84
N CYS A 285 -5.82 29.11 19.97
CA CYS A 285 -7.26 29.00 20.15
C CYS A 285 -7.81 28.04 19.11
N LEU A 286 -8.49 26.99 19.56
CA LEU A 286 -9.22 26.07 18.71
C LEU A 286 -10.54 26.71 18.32
N ILE A 287 -10.82 26.74 17.01
CA ILE A 287 -12.07 27.20 16.45
C ILE A 287 -13.04 26.03 16.39
N ALA A 288 -14.27 26.25 16.83
CA ALA A 288 -15.36 25.33 16.71
C ALA A 288 -16.59 26.04 16.13
N TYR A 289 -17.37 25.34 15.35
CA TYR A 289 -18.59 25.84 14.74
C TYR A 289 -19.81 25.12 15.35
N ASP A 290 -20.90 25.83 15.44
CA ASP A 290 -22.22 25.29 15.78
C ASP A 290 -23.16 25.66 14.63
N GLY A 291 -23.30 24.75 13.68
CA GLY A 291 -23.80 25.07 12.34
C GLY A 291 -22.91 26.15 11.68
N ASP A 292 -23.51 27.20 11.14
CA ASP A 292 -22.77 28.33 10.53
C ASP A 292 -22.26 29.36 11.56
N LYS A 293 -22.53 29.17 12.85
CA LYS A 293 -22.13 30.11 13.90
C LYS A 293 -20.79 29.75 14.51
N LEU A 294 -19.86 30.69 14.44
CA LEU A 294 -18.56 30.59 15.11
C LEU A 294 -18.78 30.56 16.63
N GLN A 295 -18.36 29.49 17.28
CA GLN A 295 -18.34 29.41 18.74
C GLN A 295 -17.16 30.20 19.32
N LYS A 296 -17.25 30.54 20.60
CA LYS A 296 -16.15 31.21 21.30
C LYS A 296 -14.90 30.31 21.24
N PRO A 297 -13.76 30.80 20.66
CA PRO A 297 -12.56 29.98 20.54
C PRO A 297 -12.07 29.43 21.89
N LYS A 298 -11.75 28.15 21.90
CA LYS A 298 -11.24 27.48 23.10
C LYS A 298 -9.71 27.56 23.15
N LYS A 299 -9.16 27.98 24.28
CA LYS A 299 -7.70 27.97 24.48
C LYS A 299 -7.18 26.53 24.50
N VAL A 300 -6.16 26.26 23.70
CA VAL A 300 -5.46 24.97 23.62
C VAL A 300 -3.95 25.18 23.73
N LEU A 301 -3.24 24.13 24.12
CA LEU A 301 -1.79 24.11 24.06
C LEU A 301 -1.35 23.12 22.97
N CYS A 302 -0.61 23.64 21.99
CA CYS A 302 0.10 22.80 21.05
C CYS A 302 1.36 22.29 21.70
N TYR A 303 1.41 21.01 21.98
CA TYR A 303 2.55 20.37 22.59
C TYR A 303 3.45 19.80 21.51
N ILE A 304 4.67 20.31 21.43
CA ILE A 304 5.67 19.84 20.49
C ILE A 304 6.77 19.14 21.26
N SER A 305 6.87 17.85 21.05
CA SER A 305 7.91 17.00 21.58
C SER A 305 8.74 16.42 20.44
N PRO A 306 10.05 16.24 20.60
CA PRO A 306 10.85 15.47 19.66
C PRO A 306 10.36 14.03 19.44
N LYS A 307 9.58 13.51 20.40
CA LYS A 307 9.02 12.16 20.37
C LYS A 307 7.60 12.12 19.83
N GLN A 308 6.82 13.19 20.00
CA GLN A 308 5.41 13.20 19.64
C GLN A 308 4.90 14.62 19.46
N LEU A 309 4.21 14.87 18.37
CA LEU A 309 3.50 16.13 18.11
C LEU A 309 2.02 15.93 18.39
N THR A 310 1.48 16.68 19.34
CA THR A 310 0.06 16.58 19.72
C THR A 310 -0.52 17.95 20.00
N ILE A 311 -1.82 18.12 19.70
CA ILE A 311 -2.62 19.23 20.19
C ILE A 311 -3.42 18.74 21.37
N LYS A 312 -3.30 19.46 22.49
CA LYS A 312 -3.96 19.07 23.74
C LYS A 312 -4.80 20.22 24.25
N GLU A 313 -6.07 19.95 24.48
CA GLU A 313 -6.96 20.94 25.09
C GLU A 313 -6.70 21.10 26.59
N VAL A 314 -6.48 22.35 27.03
CA VAL A 314 -6.05 22.64 28.42
C VAL A 314 -7.19 22.55 29.42
N PHE A 315 -8.45 22.75 28.99
CA PHE A 315 -9.58 22.97 29.90
C PHE A 315 -10.60 21.86 29.97
N LEU A 316 -10.45 20.76 29.26
CA LEU A 316 -11.42 19.67 29.29
C LEU A 316 -10.95 18.50 30.12
N LYS A 317 -11.34 18.51 31.38
CA LYS A 317 -11.21 17.35 32.28
C LYS A 317 -12.04 16.12 31.83
N ILE A 318 -12.86 16.24 30.80
CA ILE A 318 -13.95 15.27 30.50
C ILE A 318 -13.91 14.77 29.05
N ILE A 319 -13.27 15.46 28.10
CA ILE A 319 -13.19 14.95 26.71
C ILE A 319 -12.07 13.94 26.63
N HIS A 320 -12.40 12.78 26.08
CA HIS A 320 -11.45 11.71 25.85
C HIS A 320 -10.23 12.24 25.10
N LYS A 321 -9.04 12.03 25.66
CA LYS A 321 -7.75 12.53 25.11
C LYS A 321 -7.59 12.28 23.61
N ARG A 322 -8.23 11.25 23.05
CA ARG A 322 -8.16 10.88 21.66
C ARG A 322 -9.06 11.70 20.72
N LEU A 323 -10.10 12.33 21.21
CA LEU A 323 -10.92 13.25 20.39
C LEU A 323 -10.23 14.60 20.17
N ILE A 324 -9.30 14.96 21.04
CA ILE A 324 -8.62 16.26 21.04
C ILE A 324 -7.16 16.12 20.66
N THR A 325 -6.58 14.97 20.87
CA THR A 325 -5.22 14.64 20.42
C THR A 325 -5.32 14.00 19.05
N PHE A 326 -4.75 14.59 18.04
CA PHE A 326 -4.51 13.90 16.80
C PHE A 326 -3.02 13.86 16.52
N ARG A 327 -2.59 12.84 15.86
CA ARG A 327 -1.21 12.67 15.45
C ARG A 327 -1.04 13.10 14.02
N LEU A 328 0.11 13.65 13.73
CA LEU A 328 0.49 13.93 12.37
C LEU A 328 0.88 12.62 11.69
N CYS A 329 0.28 12.39 10.55
CA CYS A 329 0.60 11.29 9.65
C CYS A 329 1.07 11.84 8.29
N PRO A 330 1.62 11.01 7.38
CA PRO A 330 2.07 11.48 6.07
C PRO A 330 1.00 12.19 5.25
N SER A 331 -0.27 11.82 5.41
CA SER A 331 -1.42 12.43 4.75
C SER A 331 -1.89 13.75 5.36
N THR A 332 -1.40 14.13 6.55
CA THR A 332 -1.81 15.39 7.20
C THR A 332 -1.40 16.59 6.37
N LYS A 333 -2.37 17.45 6.05
CA LYS A 333 -2.18 18.69 5.27
C LYS A 333 -2.29 19.91 6.17
N PHE A 334 -1.43 20.90 5.94
CA PHE A 334 -1.47 22.19 6.61
C PHE A 334 -1.87 23.26 5.59
N GLN A 335 -2.87 24.04 5.94
CA GLN A 335 -3.34 25.16 5.12
C GLN A 335 -3.45 26.42 5.97
N PHE A 336 -3.21 27.58 5.36
CA PHE A 336 -3.42 28.86 5.98
C PHE A 336 -4.62 29.51 5.31
N GLN A 337 -5.64 29.84 6.09
CA GLN A 337 -6.84 30.48 5.61
C GLN A 337 -7.06 31.82 6.31
N SER A 338 -7.58 32.81 5.60
CA SER A 338 -8.05 34.05 6.19
C SER A 338 -9.50 33.92 6.60
N ILE A 339 -9.82 34.21 7.86
CA ILE A 339 -11.21 34.25 8.31
C ILE A 339 -11.76 35.65 8.05
N ASN A 340 -12.80 35.72 7.22
CA ASN A 340 -13.44 36.99 6.86
C ASN A 340 -14.07 37.74 8.05
N ASN A 341 -14.31 37.07 9.18
CA ASN A 341 -15.01 37.60 10.34
C ASN A 341 -14.12 37.98 11.55
N CYS A 342 -12.83 37.73 11.50
CA CYS A 342 -11.90 37.99 12.61
C CYS A 342 -10.76 38.89 12.23
N GLN A 343 -11.03 40.19 11.98
CA GLN A 343 -10.03 41.27 11.87
C GLN A 343 -8.72 40.92 11.15
N GLY A 344 -8.76 40.06 10.10
CA GLY A 344 -7.56 39.66 9.34
C GLY A 344 -6.68 38.61 10.04
N GLU A 345 -7.15 37.95 11.09
CA GLU A 345 -6.41 36.85 11.70
C GLU A 345 -6.40 35.63 10.77
N GLN A 346 -5.24 35.07 10.55
CA GLN A 346 -5.07 33.86 9.76
C GLN A 346 -5.19 32.63 10.64
N VAL A 347 -5.86 31.62 10.09
CA VAL A 347 -6.07 30.33 10.71
C VAL A 347 -5.14 29.31 10.11
N LEU A 348 -4.51 28.51 10.97
CA LEU A 348 -3.85 27.29 10.59
C LEU A 348 -4.88 26.17 10.61
N VAL A 349 -5.22 25.67 9.43
CA VAL A 349 -6.07 24.48 9.27
C VAL A 349 -5.20 23.25 9.19
N ILE A 350 -5.50 22.26 10.00
CA ILE A 350 -4.83 20.97 10.02
C ILE A 350 -5.86 19.93 9.61
N ASP A 351 -5.67 19.37 8.43
CA ASP A 351 -6.54 18.37 7.84
C ASP A 351 -5.87 16.99 7.94
N ASP A 352 -6.46 16.10 8.72
CA ASP A 352 -6.04 14.72 8.91
C ASP A 352 -6.95 13.71 8.16
N GLY A 353 -7.81 14.23 7.28
CA GLY A 353 -8.79 13.44 6.52
C GLY A 353 -10.09 13.14 7.27
N CYS A 354 -10.23 13.58 8.53
CA CYS A 354 -11.44 13.40 9.36
C CYS A 354 -12.20 14.72 9.56
N GLN A 355 -13.49 14.61 9.80
CA GLN A 355 -14.35 15.76 10.08
C GLN A 355 -14.59 15.91 11.60
N PRO A 356 -14.70 17.13 12.13
CA PRO A 356 -14.31 18.40 11.51
C PRO A 356 -12.77 18.55 11.44
N GLN A 357 -12.29 19.34 10.49
CA GLN A 357 -10.88 19.75 10.45
C GLN A 357 -10.51 20.53 11.71
N VAL A 358 -9.22 20.51 12.07
CA VAL A 358 -8.75 21.27 13.23
C VAL A 358 -8.28 22.66 12.78
N GLU A 359 -8.92 23.69 13.28
CA GLU A 359 -8.61 25.09 12.96
C GLU A 359 -8.03 25.80 14.18
N LEU A 360 -6.83 26.38 14.02
CA LEU A 360 -6.10 27.03 15.11
C LEU A 360 -5.78 28.48 14.79
N ILE A 361 -6.08 29.37 15.73
CA ILE A 361 -5.55 30.74 15.73
C ILE A 361 -4.36 30.79 16.71
N SER A 362 -3.19 31.17 16.21
CA SER A 362 -2.02 31.33 17.05
C SER A 362 -1.07 32.38 16.48
N LYS A 363 -0.47 33.19 17.36
CA LYS A 363 0.62 34.12 16.97
C LYS A 363 1.85 33.33 16.46
N GLN A 364 2.05 32.12 16.93
CA GLN A 364 3.17 31.25 16.56
C GLN A 364 2.79 30.24 15.45
N ARG A 365 1.69 30.43 14.72
CA ARG A 365 1.22 29.45 13.71
C ARG A 365 2.31 29.03 12.73
N ASN A 366 3.16 29.96 12.25
CA ASN A 366 4.24 29.62 11.32
C ASN A 366 5.29 28.72 11.97
N VAL A 367 5.63 28.95 13.24
CA VAL A 367 6.59 28.12 13.98
C VAL A 367 5.98 26.74 14.27
N ILE A 368 4.70 26.68 14.61
CA ILE A 368 3.97 25.43 14.84
C ILE A 368 3.98 24.60 13.54
N ALA A 369 3.49 25.18 12.43
CA ALA A 369 3.44 24.50 11.14
C ALA A 369 4.84 24.09 10.64
N ALA A 370 5.84 24.96 10.79
CA ALA A 370 7.21 24.66 10.41
C ALA A 370 7.83 23.54 11.23
N THR A 371 7.54 23.48 12.52
CA THR A 371 8.04 22.42 13.40
C THR A 371 7.38 21.09 13.06
N PHE A 372 6.09 21.08 12.79
CA PHE A 372 5.34 19.91 12.34
C PHE A 372 5.86 19.40 10.99
N THR A 373 6.02 20.30 10.01
CA THR A 373 6.55 19.94 8.69
C THR A 373 7.95 19.35 8.79
N GLN A 374 8.82 19.96 9.60
CA GLN A 374 10.18 19.42 9.76
C GLN A 374 10.19 18.05 10.43
N PHE A 375 9.29 17.80 11.37
CA PHE A 375 9.13 16.48 11.98
C PHE A 375 8.75 15.45 10.94
N LEU A 376 7.75 15.75 10.10
CA LEU A 376 7.32 14.88 9.01
C LEU A 376 8.48 14.59 8.04
N LEU A 377 9.18 15.63 7.58
CA LEU A 377 10.31 15.47 6.65
C LEU A 377 11.47 14.66 7.24
N LYS A 378 11.78 14.87 8.52
CA LYS A 378 12.90 14.19 9.17
C LYS A 378 12.61 12.72 9.50
N ASN A 379 11.40 12.42 9.91
CA ASN A 379 11.04 11.10 10.41
C ASN A 379 10.27 10.25 9.40
N ILE A 380 9.61 10.89 8.44
CA ILE A 380 8.68 10.24 7.51
C ILE A 380 9.10 10.41 6.05
N GLY A 381 9.84 11.47 5.71
CA GLY A 381 10.45 11.70 4.37
C GLY A 381 9.51 12.09 3.24
N GLY A 382 8.25 11.78 3.25
CA GLY A 382 7.23 12.26 2.31
C GLY A 382 7.06 11.47 0.99
N SER A 383 8.04 10.71 0.53
CA SER A 383 7.96 9.87 -0.67
C SER A 383 8.48 8.45 -0.45
N GLU A 384 8.63 8.05 0.81
CA GLU A 384 9.24 6.78 1.17
C GLU A 384 8.28 5.62 0.92
N THR A 385 8.85 4.53 0.43
CA THR A 385 8.14 3.27 0.29
C THR A 385 7.93 2.62 1.66
N PHE A 386 7.01 1.66 1.75
CA PHE A 386 6.85 0.85 2.96
C PHE A 386 8.18 0.22 3.41
N LYS A 387 9.01 -0.21 2.45
CA LYS A 387 10.32 -0.79 2.73
C LYS A 387 11.26 0.21 3.42
N ASP A 388 11.30 1.45 2.96
CA ASP A 388 12.13 2.49 3.57
C ASP A 388 11.67 2.80 5.00
N LYS A 389 10.36 2.89 5.22
CA LYS A 389 9.77 3.07 6.55
C LYS A 389 10.08 1.89 7.48
N GLN A 390 9.98 0.66 6.98
CA GLN A 390 10.30 -0.56 7.72
C GLN A 390 11.77 -0.60 8.11
N ASP A 391 12.69 -0.28 7.21
CA ASP A 391 14.13 -0.26 7.46
C ASP A 391 14.50 0.82 8.48
N PHE A 392 13.87 2.01 8.38
CA PHE A 392 14.01 3.06 9.40
C PHE A 392 13.50 2.60 10.77
N PHE A 393 12.31 2.03 10.84
CA PHE A 393 11.73 1.50 12.08
C PHE A 393 12.66 0.45 12.72
N TYR A 394 13.13 -0.51 11.95
CA TYR A 394 14.04 -1.54 12.45
C TYR A 394 15.38 -0.96 12.92
N HIS A 395 15.90 0.03 12.22
CA HIS A 395 17.12 0.73 12.65
C HIS A 395 16.95 1.41 14.00
N GLU A 396 15.87 2.15 14.20
CA GLU A 396 15.62 2.86 15.46
C GLU A 396 15.36 1.89 16.62
N ILE A 397 14.64 0.78 16.42
CA ILE A 397 14.45 -0.26 17.44
C ILE A 397 15.80 -0.88 17.84
N ARG A 398 16.66 -1.24 16.88
CA ARG A 398 18.01 -1.76 17.17
C ARG A 398 18.82 -0.78 18.00
N LYS A 399 18.80 0.50 17.66
CA LYS A 399 19.52 1.55 18.37
C LYS A 399 19.07 1.69 19.83
N LEU A 400 17.78 1.52 20.11
CA LEU A 400 17.23 1.61 21.44
C LEU A 400 17.56 0.40 22.33
N HIS A 401 17.59 -0.81 21.75
CA HIS A 401 17.52 -2.04 22.53
C HIS A 401 18.71 -3.00 22.34
N GLN A 402 19.71 -2.63 21.57
CA GLN A 402 20.84 -3.51 21.18
C GLN A 402 21.57 -4.18 22.35
N LYS A 403 21.50 -3.62 23.57
CA LYS A 403 22.27 -4.07 24.74
C LYS A 403 21.78 -5.40 25.36
N HIS A 404 20.53 -5.79 25.15
CA HIS A 404 19.90 -6.91 25.87
C HIS A 404 19.55 -8.12 25.00
N PHE A 405 19.79 -8.05 23.70
CA PHE A 405 19.37 -9.08 22.75
C PHE A 405 20.01 -10.45 22.96
N HIS A 406 21.25 -10.49 23.47
CA HIS A 406 21.99 -11.73 23.69
C HIS A 406 21.70 -12.42 25.03
N ASP A 407 21.04 -11.73 25.94
CA ASP A 407 20.68 -12.30 27.22
C ASP A 407 19.50 -13.28 27.06
N LYS A 408 19.62 -14.45 27.68
CA LYS A 408 18.58 -15.49 27.62
C LYS A 408 17.72 -15.48 28.87
N LEU A 409 16.44 -15.77 28.73
CA LEU A 409 15.49 -15.88 29.82
C LEU A 409 14.59 -17.10 29.61
N SER A 410 14.72 -18.08 30.54
CA SER A 410 13.94 -19.31 30.44
C SER A 410 12.51 -19.14 30.97
N LEU A 411 11.52 -19.57 30.21
CA LEU A 411 10.10 -19.56 30.53
C LEU A 411 9.54 -20.98 30.53
N LYS A 412 8.95 -21.39 31.66
CA LYS A 412 8.31 -22.72 31.81
C LYS A 412 6.80 -22.55 31.64
N ILE A 413 6.25 -23.04 30.57
CA ILE A 413 4.87 -22.83 30.12
C ILE A 413 4.07 -24.15 30.12
N SER A 414 2.83 -24.10 30.58
CA SER A 414 1.88 -25.20 30.47
C SER A 414 1.06 -25.07 29.19
N ARG A 415 1.04 -26.10 28.33
CA ARG A 415 0.20 -26.07 27.11
C ARG A 415 -1.29 -25.99 27.44
N GLU A 416 -1.75 -26.73 28.44
CA GLU A 416 -3.16 -26.77 28.85
C GLU A 416 -3.65 -25.40 29.39
N LYS A 417 -2.75 -24.65 30.03
CA LYS A 417 -3.04 -23.32 30.62
C LYS A 417 -2.11 -22.25 30.02
N LEU A 418 -2.06 -22.20 28.69
CA LEU A 418 -1.07 -21.44 27.96
C LEU A 418 -1.08 -19.97 28.36
N LEU A 419 -2.23 -19.30 28.25
CA LEU A 419 -2.37 -17.87 28.55
C LEU A 419 -2.06 -17.57 30.02
N ASP A 420 -2.67 -18.30 30.94
CA ASP A 420 -2.49 -18.10 32.38
C ASP A 420 -1.03 -18.34 32.82
N SER A 421 -0.41 -19.41 32.33
CA SER A 421 0.98 -19.74 32.69
C SER A 421 1.96 -18.71 32.09
N SER A 422 1.72 -18.25 30.85
CA SER A 422 2.53 -17.22 30.22
C SER A 422 2.42 -15.88 30.95
N MET A 423 1.21 -15.44 31.30
CA MET A 423 0.98 -14.24 32.09
C MET A 423 1.58 -14.32 33.48
N LYS A 424 1.51 -15.49 34.14
CA LYS A 424 2.08 -15.72 35.45
C LYS A 424 3.61 -15.66 35.42
N CYS A 425 4.23 -16.33 34.45
CA CYS A 425 5.70 -16.31 34.30
C CYS A 425 6.24 -14.90 34.02
N THR A 426 5.51 -14.09 33.29
CA THR A 426 5.96 -12.73 32.89
C THR A 426 5.47 -11.61 33.81
N LYS A 427 4.71 -11.93 34.88
CA LYS A 427 4.07 -10.94 35.77
C LYS A 427 5.04 -9.94 36.40
N GLY A 428 6.25 -10.38 36.71
CA GLY A 428 7.29 -9.57 37.37
C GLY A 428 8.30 -8.95 36.40
N PHE A 429 8.14 -9.14 35.10
CA PHE A 429 9.11 -8.67 34.12
C PHE A 429 9.11 -7.16 33.98
N GLY A 430 10.30 -6.58 34.03
CA GLY A 430 10.56 -5.22 33.57
C GLY A 430 10.81 -5.18 32.07
N ILE A 431 10.94 -3.97 31.51
CA ILE A 431 11.21 -3.76 30.07
C ILE A 431 12.48 -4.52 29.65
N SER A 432 13.54 -4.50 30.47
CA SER A 432 14.79 -5.20 30.20
C SER A 432 14.60 -6.73 30.07
N ASP A 433 13.68 -7.32 30.82
CA ASP A 433 13.40 -8.76 30.74
C ASP A 433 12.65 -9.08 29.45
N TRP A 434 11.71 -8.25 29.06
CA TRP A 434 11.02 -8.37 27.77
C TRP A 434 11.95 -8.22 26.57
N CYS A 435 13.07 -7.51 26.72
CA CYS A 435 14.07 -7.36 25.67
C CYS A 435 15.00 -8.58 25.50
N LYS A 436 15.01 -9.51 26.47
CA LYS A 436 15.83 -10.72 26.42
C LYS A 436 15.29 -11.76 25.44
N ASN A 437 16.14 -12.67 25.01
CA ASN A 437 15.77 -13.81 24.18
C ASN A 437 15.08 -14.89 25.03
N PHE A 438 13.83 -15.19 24.75
CA PHE A 438 13.07 -16.19 25.50
C PHE A 438 13.45 -17.61 25.09
N GLU A 439 13.77 -18.45 26.06
CA GLU A 439 13.92 -19.90 25.93
C GLU A 439 12.68 -20.56 26.50
N ILE A 440 11.86 -21.16 25.64
CA ILE A 440 10.59 -21.76 26.02
C ILE A 440 10.79 -23.23 26.36
N THR A 441 10.24 -23.66 27.49
CA THR A 441 10.14 -25.05 27.88
C THR A 441 8.68 -25.35 28.23
N PHE A 442 8.07 -26.27 27.49
CA PHE A 442 6.74 -26.74 27.81
C PHE A 442 6.81 -27.79 28.94
N LEU A 443 5.98 -27.59 29.96
CA LEU A 443 5.96 -28.49 31.11
C LEU A 443 5.52 -29.91 30.71
N GLY A 444 6.29 -30.91 31.09
CA GLY A 444 6.06 -32.30 30.75
C GLY A 444 6.63 -32.77 29.40
N GLU A 445 7.28 -31.86 28.64
CA GLU A 445 7.94 -32.19 27.38
C GLU A 445 9.47 -32.20 27.53
N GLN A 446 10.13 -33.11 26.83
CA GLN A 446 11.58 -33.13 26.72
C GLN A 446 11.98 -32.46 25.40
N GLY A 447 12.61 -31.29 25.47
CA GLY A 447 13.11 -30.59 24.29
C GLY A 447 14.02 -29.43 24.66
N LEU A 448 15.06 -29.21 23.86
CA LEU A 448 15.91 -28.02 23.92
C LEU A 448 15.36 -27.00 22.92
N ASP A 449 15.19 -25.76 23.37
CA ASP A 449 14.72 -24.67 22.48
C ASP A 449 15.87 -24.14 21.60
N TRP A 450 15.94 -24.64 20.37
CA TRP A 450 16.80 -24.12 19.30
C TRP A 450 16.06 -23.05 18.46
N GLY A 451 15.04 -22.42 19.04
CA GLY A 451 14.21 -21.40 18.40
C GLY A 451 12.88 -21.95 17.82
N GLY A 452 12.67 -23.27 17.78
CA GLY A 452 11.44 -23.90 17.32
C GLY A 452 10.31 -23.76 18.37
N LEU A 453 10.59 -24.10 19.61
CA LEU A 453 9.62 -24.01 20.72
C LEU A 453 9.18 -22.57 20.98
N ARG A 454 10.10 -21.61 20.83
CA ARG A 454 9.78 -20.19 20.94
C ARG A 454 8.81 -19.72 19.85
N ARG A 455 9.01 -20.14 18.59
CA ARG A 455 8.09 -19.83 17.48
C ARG A 455 6.72 -20.43 17.72
N GLU A 456 6.69 -21.68 18.08
CA GLU A 456 5.45 -22.38 18.43
C GLU A 456 4.70 -21.67 19.57
N TRP A 457 5.43 -21.25 20.63
CA TRP A 457 4.82 -20.49 21.70
C TRP A 457 4.20 -19.18 21.22
N PHE A 458 4.90 -18.40 20.35
CA PHE A 458 4.32 -17.19 19.79
C PHE A 458 3.06 -17.47 18.95
N GLU A 459 3.05 -18.52 18.18
CA GLU A 459 1.87 -18.91 17.39
C GLU A 459 0.70 -19.28 18.28
N LEU A 460 0.94 -20.11 19.27
CA LEU A 460 -0.08 -20.56 20.22
C LEU A 460 -0.61 -19.41 21.08
N ILE A 461 0.26 -18.50 21.55
CA ILE A 461 -0.16 -17.39 22.41
C ILE A 461 -0.93 -16.34 21.59
N CYS A 462 -0.55 -16.08 20.33
CA CYS A 462 -1.31 -15.22 19.44
C CYS A 462 -2.71 -15.82 19.17
N SER A 463 -2.82 -17.12 18.90
CA SER A 463 -4.10 -17.79 18.75
C SER A 463 -4.93 -17.66 20.03
N SER A 464 -4.32 -17.93 21.21
CA SER A 464 -5.03 -17.82 22.49
C SER A 464 -5.50 -16.38 22.82
N LEU A 465 -4.81 -15.35 22.33
CA LEU A 465 -5.18 -13.96 22.57
C LEU A 465 -6.19 -13.42 21.55
N PHE A 466 -6.04 -13.79 20.28
CA PHE A 466 -6.75 -13.14 19.17
C PHE A 466 -7.84 -13.98 18.54
N ASP A 467 -7.97 -15.27 18.89
CA ASP A 467 -9.08 -16.08 18.45
C ASP A 467 -10.40 -15.57 19.07
N PRO A 468 -11.42 -15.24 18.27
CA PRO A 468 -12.72 -14.74 18.76
C PRO A 468 -13.40 -15.68 19.75
N GLU A 469 -13.16 -16.99 19.67
CA GLU A 469 -13.73 -17.98 20.60
C GLU A 469 -13.25 -17.78 22.04
N ASN A 470 -12.10 -17.15 22.25
CA ASN A 470 -11.56 -16.81 23.56
C ASN A 470 -12.10 -15.49 24.13
N GLU A 471 -12.99 -14.80 23.42
CA GLU A 471 -13.77 -13.62 23.85
C GLU A 471 -12.95 -12.41 24.32
N LEU A 472 -11.63 -12.42 24.21
CA LEU A 472 -10.80 -11.23 24.49
C LEU A 472 -10.91 -10.23 23.32
N PHE A 473 -10.89 -10.75 22.10
CA PHE A 473 -11.24 -10.05 20.87
C PHE A 473 -12.49 -10.70 20.28
N HIS A 474 -13.24 -9.96 19.49
CA HIS A 474 -14.44 -10.47 18.84
C HIS A 474 -14.53 -9.99 17.40
N CYS A 475 -15.28 -10.70 16.57
CA CYS A 475 -15.70 -10.23 15.25
C CYS A 475 -17.01 -9.47 15.35
N PHE A 476 -17.23 -8.49 14.48
CA PHE A 476 -18.55 -7.85 14.37
C PHE A 476 -19.60 -8.88 13.92
N LYS A 477 -20.87 -8.60 14.22
CA LYS A 477 -21.96 -9.52 13.87
C LYS A 477 -21.96 -9.80 12.36
N ASN A 478 -22.12 -11.08 12.02
CA ASN A 478 -22.11 -11.60 10.66
C ASN A 478 -20.82 -11.35 9.87
N ASP A 479 -19.72 -10.94 10.54
CA ASP A 479 -18.43 -10.84 9.87
C ASP A 479 -17.95 -12.23 9.45
N LYS A 480 -17.95 -12.47 8.15
CA LYS A 480 -17.44 -13.68 7.53
C LYS A 480 -15.93 -13.65 7.27
N GLN A 481 -15.34 -12.48 7.47
CA GLN A 481 -13.92 -12.25 7.18
C GLN A 481 -13.01 -12.56 8.36
N GLY A 482 -13.57 -12.62 9.57
CA GLY A 482 -12.85 -12.93 10.79
C GLY A 482 -11.90 -11.81 11.24
N LEU A 483 -12.25 -10.56 10.99
CA LEU A 483 -11.51 -9.41 11.49
C LEU A 483 -11.79 -9.22 12.98
N VAL A 484 -10.71 -9.22 13.78
CA VAL A 484 -10.84 -9.13 15.24
C VAL A 484 -10.69 -7.70 15.74
N HIS A 485 -11.58 -7.35 16.67
CA HIS A 485 -11.64 -6.06 17.35
C HIS A 485 -11.68 -6.31 18.87
N PRO A 486 -11.12 -5.44 19.71
CA PRO A 486 -11.21 -5.61 21.17
C PRO A 486 -12.65 -5.76 21.65
N ASN A 487 -12.91 -6.63 22.60
CA ASN A 487 -14.24 -6.93 23.09
C ASN A 487 -14.60 -6.08 24.32
N ALA A 488 -15.41 -5.03 24.11
CA ALA A 488 -15.94 -4.21 25.22
C ALA A 488 -16.88 -5.00 26.18
N LYS A 489 -17.49 -6.07 25.69
CA LYS A 489 -18.43 -6.92 26.44
C LYS A 489 -17.79 -8.25 26.89
N ARG A 490 -16.45 -8.24 27.10
CA ARG A 490 -15.70 -9.40 27.54
C ARG A 490 -16.24 -10.00 28.84
N PRO A 491 -16.10 -11.32 29.05
CA PRO A 491 -16.42 -11.96 30.33
C PRO A 491 -15.65 -11.40 31.51
N VAL A 492 -16.22 -11.49 32.70
CA VAL A 492 -15.65 -10.90 33.94
C VAL A 492 -14.27 -11.45 34.31
N HIS A 493 -13.96 -12.68 33.92
CA HIS A 493 -12.64 -13.29 34.18
C HIS A 493 -11.54 -12.68 33.32
N LEU A 494 -11.87 -12.11 32.14
CA LEU A 494 -10.94 -11.42 31.25
C LEU A 494 -10.80 -9.95 31.69
N LYS A 495 -9.66 -9.63 32.27
CA LYS A 495 -9.36 -8.29 32.79
C LYS A 495 -8.58 -7.44 31.79
N LEU A 496 -8.56 -6.14 31.96
CA LEU A 496 -7.77 -5.20 31.16
C LEU A 496 -6.28 -5.58 31.09
N LYS A 497 -5.74 -6.26 32.09
CA LYS A 497 -4.36 -6.79 32.08
C LYS A 497 -4.09 -7.80 30.94
N HIS A 498 -5.11 -8.47 30.44
CA HIS A 498 -4.95 -9.36 29.28
C HIS A 498 -4.65 -8.56 28.01
N TYR A 499 -5.25 -7.38 27.85
CA TYR A 499 -4.93 -6.46 26.75
C TYR A 499 -3.52 -5.87 26.89
N GLU A 500 -3.10 -5.52 28.12
CA GLU A 500 -1.73 -5.07 28.37
C GLU A 500 -0.72 -6.17 28.00
N PHE A 501 -1.02 -7.40 28.36
CA PHE A 501 -0.20 -8.56 28.00
C PHE A 501 -0.21 -8.79 26.47
N ALA A 502 -1.37 -8.72 25.80
CA ALA A 502 -1.49 -8.84 24.35
C ALA A 502 -0.65 -7.76 23.63
N GLY A 503 -0.69 -6.53 24.13
CA GLY A 503 0.15 -5.43 23.62
C GLY A 503 1.65 -5.72 23.75
N ARG A 504 2.09 -6.28 24.90
CA ARG A 504 3.50 -6.69 25.09
C ARG A 504 3.90 -7.83 24.15
N ILE A 505 3.02 -8.80 23.90
CA ILE A 505 3.29 -9.87 22.94
C ILE A 505 3.48 -9.31 21.53
N VAL A 506 2.59 -8.42 21.08
CA VAL A 506 2.74 -7.75 19.76
C VAL A 506 4.02 -6.90 19.74
N GLY A 507 4.30 -6.16 20.77
CA GLY A 507 5.54 -5.39 20.91
C GLY A 507 6.78 -6.29 20.85
N LYS A 508 6.73 -7.46 21.48
CA LYS A 508 7.80 -8.44 21.45
C LYS A 508 8.00 -9.04 20.05
N CYS A 509 6.93 -9.32 19.31
CA CYS A 509 7.00 -9.78 17.93
C CYS A 509 7.69 -8.73 17.03
N LEU A 510 7.29 -7.46 17.14
CA LEU A 510 7.90 -6.36 16.38
C LEU A 510 9.38 -6.16 16.77
N TYR A 511 9.69 -6.23 18.05
CA TYR A 511 11.03 -6.13 18.56
C TYR A 511 11.94 -7.24 18.02
N GLU A 512 11.51 -8.49 18.08
CA GLU A 512 12.28 -9.62 17.56
C GLU A 512 12.44 -9.56 16.03
N SER A 513 11.43 -9.13 15.32
CA SER A 513 11.52 -8.90 13.87
C SER A 513 12.54 -7.83 13.51
N ALA A 514 12.67 -6.79 14.33
CA ALA A 514 13.66 -5.73 14.11
C ALA A 514 15.10 -6.19 14.37
N LEU A 515 15.31 -7.08 15.34
CA LEU A 515 16.64 -7.56 15.75
C LEU A 515 17.04 -8.86 15.04
N GLY A 516 16.09 -9.67 14.59
CA GLY A 516 16.33 -10.92 13.89
C GLY A 516 16.95 -10.72 12.52
N SER A 517 17.92 -11.55 12.15
CA SER A 517 18.58 -11.48 10.85
C SER A 517 17.90 -12.32 9.77
N SER A 518 17.31 -13.46 10.12
CA SER A 518 16.81 -14.45 9.16
C SER A 518 15.35 -14.86 9.36
N TYR A 519 14.76 -14.51 10.49
CA TYR A 519 13.37 -14.86 10.79
C TYR A 519 12.61 -13.69 11.40
N ARG A 520 11.47 -13.36 10.80
CA ARG A 520 10.53 -12.38 11.34
C ARG A 520 9.49 -13.07 12.21
N GLN A 521 9.33 -12.59 13.44
CA GLN A 521 8.23 -13.04 14.29
C GLN A 521 6.99 -12.24 13.94
N LEU A 522 6.05 -12.87 13.25
CA LEU A 522 4.82 -12.23 12.80
C LEU A 522 3.68 -12.48 13.79
N VAL A 523 2.78 -11.52 13.89
CA VAL A 523 1.55 -11.65 14.66
C VAL A 523 0.51 -12.36 13.78
N LYS A 524 0.07 -13.54 14.17
CA LYS A 524 -0.98 -14.28 13.46
C LYS A 524 -2.35 -13.82 13.96
N ALA A 525 -2.86 -12.74 13.38
CA ALA A 525 -4.20 -12.21 13.62
C ALA A 525 -4.65 -11.37 12.43
N ARG A 526 -5.96 -11.25 12.26
CA ARG A 526 -6.59 -10.39 11.26
C ARG A 526 -7.31 -9.26 11.99
N PHE A 527 -6.64 -8.14 12.16
CA PHE A 527 -7.16 -7.01 12.93
C PHE A 527 -8.10 -6.11 12.11
N SER A 528 -9.12 -5.57 12.78
CA SER A 528 -9.97 -4.53 12.20
C SER A 528 -9.17 -3.27 11.88
N ARG A 529 -9.56 -2.55 10.83
CA ARG A 529 -8.87 -1.33 10.40
C ARG A 529 -8.94 -0.24 11.45
N SER A 530 -10.09 -0.07 12.07
CA SER A 530 -10.26 0.91 13.14
C SER A 530 -9.39 0.62 14.37
N PHE A 531 -9.13 -0.64 14.69
CA PHE A 531 -8.20 -0.99 15.76
C PHE A 531 -6.75 -0.64 15.38
N LEU A 532 -6.31 -1.00 14.18
CA LEU A 532 -4.97 -0.65 13.68
C LEU A 532 -4.76 0.87 13.65
N ALA A 533 -5.76 1.61 13.14
CA ALA A 533 -5.74 3.08 13.14
C ALA A 533 -5.58 3.65 14.55
N GLN A 534 -6.27 3.09 15.55
CA GLN A 534 -6.13 3.52 16.94
C GLN A 534 -4.74 3.23 17.51
N LEU A 535 -4.08 2.14 17.10
CA LEU A 535 -2.71 1.83 17.56
C LEU A 535 -1.70 2.90 17.13
N ILE A 536 -1.88 3.46 15.93
CA ILE A 536 -1.01 4.55 15.43
C ILE A 536 -1.55 5.95 15.74
N GLY A 537 -2.67 6.03 16.45
CA GLY A 537 -3.24 7.28 16.94
C GLY A 537 -4.00 8.09 15.91
N LEU A 538 -4.44 7.47 14.80
CA LEU A 538 -5.35 8.08 13.84
C LEU A 538 -6.75 8.19 14.45
N ARG A 539 -7.49 9.21 14.01
CA ARG A 539 -8.92 9.32 14.35
C ARG A 539 -9.70 8.27 13.57
N VAL A 540 -10.61 7.60 14.26
CA VAL A 540 -11.52 6.66 13.62
C VAL A 540 -12.62 7.44 12.90
N HIS A 541 -12.94 7.07 11.66
CA HIS A 541 -13.98 7.67 10.82
C HIS A 541 -14.89 6.63 10.21
N TYR A 542 -16.01 7.06 9.65
CA TYR A 542 -17.08 6.17 9.19
C TYR A 542 -16.70 5.21 8.05
N LYS A 543 -15.67 5.53 7.27
CA LYS A 543 -15.21 4.67 6.17
C LYS A 543 -14.71 3.31 6.66
N TYR A 544 -14.22 3.22 7.91
CA TYR A 544 -13.79 1.94 8.48
C TYR A 544 -14.93 0.92 8.63
N PHE A 545 -16.19 1.37 8.69
CA PHE A 545 -17.33 0.44 8.76
C PHE A 545 -17.43 -0.49 7.55
N GLU A 546 -17.00 -0.04 6.36
CA GLU A 546 -17.06 -0.86 5.16
C GLU A 546 -16.29 -2.18 5.33
N GLN A 547 -15.17 -2.14 6.04
CA GLN A 547 -14.32 -3.30 6.26
C GLN A 547 -14.59 -3.96 7.61
N ASP A 548 -14.81 -3.17 8.66
CA ASP A 548 -14.91 -3.66 10.03
C ASP A 548 -16.32 -4.17 10.39
N ASP A 549 -17.39 -3.50 9.92
CA ASP A 549 -18.80 -3.88 10.15
C ASP A 549 -19.61 -3.73 8.85
N PRO A 550 -19.42 -4.64 7.88
CA PRO A 550 -20.06 -4.56 6.57
C PRO A 550 -21.59 -4.53 6.63
N ASP A 551 -22.19 -5.23 7.59
CA ASP A 551 -23.64 -5.26 7.76
C ASP A 551 -24.19 -3.87 8.11
N LEU A 552 -23.57 -3.18 9.05
CA LEU A 552 -23.94 -1.81 9.40
C LEU A 552 -23.65 -0.85 8.25
N TYR A 553 -22.53 -1.06 7.56
CA TYR A 553 -22.17 -0.24 6.41
C TYR A 553 -23.26 -0.30 5.32
N VAL A 554 -23.65 -1.49 4.90
CA VAL A 554 -24.65 -1.68 3.84
C VAL A 554 -26.04 -1.23 4.30
N SER A 555 -26.44 -1.56 5.53
CA SER A 555 -27.80 -1.31 6.02
C SER A 555 -28.05 0.15 6.42
N LYS A 556 -27.05 0.88 6.89
CA LYS A 556 -27.22 2.24 7.42
C LYS A 556 -26.30 3.27 6.79
N ILE A 557 -24.96 3.01 6.79
CA ILE A 557 -23.97 4.02 6.42
C ILE A 557 -24.09 4.40 4.94
N LYS A 558 -24.08 3.41 4.08
CA LYS A 558 -24.20 3.58 2.62
C LYS A 558 -25.50 4.28 2.25
N TYR A 559 -26.59 3.91 2.89
CA TYR A 559 -27.88 4.55 2.65
C TYR A 559 -27.84 6.06 2.97
N ILE A 560 -27.28 6.45 4.12
CA ILE A 560 -27.15 7.86 4.53
C ILE A 560 -26.23 8.63 3.58
N LEU A 561 -25.16 8.00 3.09
CA LEU A 561 -24.24 8.64 2.13
C LEU A 561 -24.92 8.93 0.79
N GLU A 562 -25.69 7.98 0.27
CA GLU A 562 -26.25 8.00 -1.08
C GLU A 562 -27.60 8.70 -1.19
N ASN A 563 -28.30 8.92 -0.08
CA ASN A 563 -29.67 9.48 -0.08
C ASN A 563 -29.76 10.81 0.65
N ASP A 564 -30.88 11.50 0.40
CA ASP A 564 -31.30 12.66 1.16
C ASP A 564 -31.76 12.21 2.55
N VAL A 565 -31.33 12.90 3.60
CA VAL A 565 -31.61 12.54 5.00
C VAL A 565 -32.38 13.61 5.75
N ASP A 566 -32.73 14.76 5.13
CA ASP A 566 -33.37 15.87 5.82
C ASP A 566 -34.74 15.49 6.39
N ASP A 567 -35.48 14.58 5.73
CA ASP A 567 -36.80 14.10 6.13
C ASP A 567 -36.76 12.82 7.00
N MET A 568 -35.56 12.30 7.36
CA MET A 568 -35.43 11.00 8.02
C MET A 568 -35.63 11.06 9.57
N GLU A 569 -35.80 12.22 10.15
CA GLU A 569 -35.89 12.42 11.62
C GLU A 569 -34.74 11.79 12.42
N LEU A 570 -33.57 11.67 11.80
CA LEU A 570 -32.34 11.16 12.45
C LEU A 570 -31.74 12.23 13.35
N ASN A 571 -31.29 11.82 14.53
CA ASN A 571 -30.61 12.69 15.48
C ASN A 571 -29.17 12.15 15.77
N PHE A 572 -28.30 12.98 16.36
CA PHE A 572 -26.97 12.55 16.81
C PHE A 572 -27.07 11.70 18.09
N SER A 573 -27.84 10.63 18.02
CA SER A 573 -28.02 9.66 19.09
C SER A 573 -28.11 8.24 18.54
N GLU A 574 -27.79 7.25 19.37
CA GLU A 574 -27.92 5.82 19.10
C GLU A 574 -28.77 5.16 20.17
N GLU A 575 -29.66 4.28 19.75
CA GLU A 575 -30.50 3.49 20.62
C GLU A 575 -29.92 2.11 20.83
N GLU A 576 -29.72 1.72 22.05
CA GLU A 576 -29.31 0.36 22.41
C GLU A 576 -30.53 -0.45 22.84
N TYR A 577 -30.67 -1.61 22.19
CA TYR A 577 -31.78 -2.55 22.48
C TYR A 577 -31.23 -3.83 23.13
N SER A 578 -32.03 -4.45 23.99
CA SER A 578 -31.80 -5.77 24.53
C SER A 578 -31.92 -6.86 23.46
N SER A 579 -31.49 -8.07 23.77
CA SER A 579 -31.72 -9.26 22.91
C SER A 579 -33.22 -9.55 22.69
N THR A 580 -34.11 -9.00 23.54
CA THR A 580 -35.56 -9.15 23.49
C THR A 580 -36.24 -7.96 22.77
N GLY A 581 -35.46 -7.00 22.21
CA GLY A 581 -36.00 -5.83 21.49
C GLY A 581 -36.48 -4.70 22.39
N GLN A 582 -36.22 -4.73 23.70
CA GLN A 582 -36.51 -3.61 24.57
C GLN A 582 -35.44 -2.53 24.50
N LEU A 583 -35.84 -1.26 24.39
CA LEU A 583 -34.93 -0.13 24.45
C LEU A 583 -34.24 -0.10 25.83
N LEU A 584 -32.93 -0.23 25.87
CA LEU A 584 -32.12 -0.18 27.10
C LEU A 584 -31.75 1.25 27.44
N ARG A 585 -31.27 1.99 26.47
CA ARG A 585 -30.87 3.40 26.64
C ARG A 585 -30.73 4.10 25.29
N VAL A 586 -30.84 5.43 25.33
CA VAL A 586 -30.47 6.32 24.24
C VAL A 586 -29.13 6.97 24.57
N LEU A 587 -28.19 6.88 23.68
CA LEU A 587 -26.84 7.40 23.83
C LEU A 587 -26.64 8.61 22.92
N GLU A 588 -26.19 9.71 23.49
CA GLU A 588 -25.84 10.90 22.71
C GLU A 588 -24.43 10.74 22.12
N LEU A 589 -24.32 10.84 20.81
CA LEU A 589 -23.04 10.76 20.08
C LEU A 589 -22.20 12.03 20.27
N ILE A 590 -22.88 13.16 20.44
CA ILE A 590 -22.31 14.48 20.76
C ILE A 590 -23.14 15.12 21.87
N PRO A 591 -22.63 16.11 22.60
CA PRO A 591 -23.40 16.80 23.63
C PRO A 591 -24.72 17.39 23.10
N ASN A 592 -25.84 17.07 23.74
CA ASN A 592 -27.20 17.38 23.31
C ASN A 592 -27.62 16.81 21.95
N GLY A 593 -26.95 15.73 21.53
CA GLY A 593 -27.12 15.12 20.21
C GLY A 593 -28.56 14.66 19.91
N SER A 594 -29.32 14.24 20.92
CA SER A 594 -30.74 13.87 20.78
C SER A 594 -31.64 15.01 20.30
N ARG A 595 -31.18 16.26 20.39
CA ARG A 595 -31.92 17.47 19.93
C ARG A 595 -31.35 18.04 18.63
N ILE A 596 -30.26 17.46 18.08
CA ILE A 596 -29.61 17.92 16.87
C ILE A 596 -30.00 16.96 15.75
N GLN A 597 -30.78 17.47 14.81
CA GLN A 597 -31.19 16.70 13.63
C GLN A 597 -29.98 16.48 12.67
N VAL A 598 -29.96 15.31 12.10
CA VAL A 598 -28.99 14.98 11.00
C VAL A 598 -29.60 15.51 9.70
N THR A 599 -28.81 16.29 8.99
CA THR A 599 -29.13 16.91 7.71
C THR A 599 -28.11 16.56 6.66
N ASN A 600 -28.37 16.85 5.39
CA ASN A 600 -27.40 16.65 4.32
C ASN A 600 -26.09 17.44 4.53
N GLN A 601 -26.13 18.54 5.29
CA GLN A 601 -24.94 19.34 5.59
C GLN A 601 -24.07 18.72 6.68
N ASN A 602 -24.66 18.04 7.67
CA ASN A 602 -23.93 17.51 8.83
C ASN A 602 -23.88 15.97 8.88
N LYS A 603 -24.42 15.25 7.87
CA LYS A 603 -24.47 13.79 7.86
C LYS A 603 -23.09 13.12 7.96
N LEU A 604 -22.03 13.71 7.39
CA LEU A 604 -20.68 13.17 7.54
C LEU A 604 -20.18 13.29 8.99
N GLN A 605 -20.50 14.40 9.68
CA GLN A 605 -20.17 14.57 11.11
C GLN A 605 -20.92 13.54 11.96
N TYR A 606 -22.20 13.27 11.63
CA TYR A 606 -22.98 12.22 12.29
C TYR A 606 -22.34 10.85 12.11
N LEU A 607 -21.95 10.49 10.88
CA LEU A 607 -21.34 9.21 10.57
C LEU A 607 -19.98 9.05 11.27
N ASP A 608 -19.17 10.11 11.34
CA ASP A 608 -17.91 10.09 12.08
C ASP A 608 -18.14 9.99 13.59
N ALA A 609 -19.13 10.68 14.15
CA ALA A 609 -19.50 10.56 15.56
C ALA A 609 -19.97 9.14 15.90
N LEU A 610 -20.73 8.52 15.01
CA LEU A 610 -21.17 7.13 15.12
C LEU A 610 -19.98 6.16 15.09
N ALA A 611 -19.03 6.38 14.19
CA ALA A 611 -17.81 5.57 14.11
C ALA A 611 -16.95 5.73 15.36
N GLN A 612 -16.76 6.96 15.85
CA GLN A 612 -16.07 7.23 17.10
C GLN A 612 -16.71 6.47 18.26
N TYR A 613 -18.02 6.48 18.33
CA TYR A 613 -18.74 5.77 19.41
C TYR A 613 -18.55 4.24 19.30
N ARG A 614 -18.90 3.66 18.15
CA ARG A 614 -18.94 2.20 17.99
C ARG A 614 -17.58 1.54 17.89
N LEU A 615 -16.63 2.17 17.20
CA LEU A 615 -15.34 1.56 16.87
C LEU A 615 -14.21 2.00 17.81
N ALA A 616 -14.32 3.14 18.48
CA ALA A 616 -13.26 3.66 19.33
C ALA A 616 -13.66 3.79 20.80
N ASN A 617 -14.72 4.55 21.12
CA ASN A 617 -15.07 4.88 22.50
C ASN A 617 -15.52 3.65 23.29
N SER A 618 -16.23 2.72 22.65
CA SER A 618 -16.72 1.49 23.27
C SER A 618 -15.58 0.58 23.77
N VAL A 619 -14.41 0.65 23.16
CA VAL A 619 -13.24 -0.20 23.46
C VAL A 619 -12.04 0.62 23.95
N LYS A 620 -12.29 1.82 24.43
CA LYS A 620 -11.22 2.77 24.81
C LYS A 620 -10.27 2.22 25.86
N GLU A 621 -10.80 1.64 26.92
CA GLU A 621 -9.98 1.10 28.02
C GLU A 621 -9.13 -0.08 27.53
N GLU A 622 -9.70 -0.96 26.72
CA GLU A 622 -9.03 -2.12 26.13
C GLU A 622 -7.86 -1.68 25.28
N VAL A 623 -8.09 -0.69 24.38
CA VAL A 623 -7.04 -0.13 23.52
C VAL A 623 -5.98 0.61 24.33
N GLU A 624 -6.35 1.36 25.37
CA GLU A 624 -5.39 2.04 26.24
C GLU A 624 -4.46 1.05 26.95
N TYR A 625 -4.99 -0.05 27.49
CA TYR A 625 -4.19 -1.09 28.11
C TYR A 625 -3.33 -1.84 27.09
N PHE A 626 -3.86 -2.13 25.92
CA PHE A 626 -3.08 -2.73 24.83
C PHE A 626 -1.89 -1.83 24.45
N LEU A 627 -2.14 -0.53 24.22
CA LEU A 627 -1.10 0.44 23.90
C LEU A 627 -0.08 0.59 25.02
N LYS A 628 -0.51 0.51 26.29
CA LYS A 628 0.41 0.52 27.43
C LYS A 628 1.42 -0.61 27.34
N GLY A 629 0.95 -1.83 27.04
CA GLY A 629 1.84 -2.99 26.87
C GLY A 629 2.72 -2.89 25.62
N LEU A 630 2.16 -2.45 24.50
CA LEU A 630 2.89 -2.27 23.24
C LEU A 630 4.01 -1.23 23.38
N ASN A 631 3.71 -0.11 24.05
CA ASN A 631 4.64 1.01 24.21
C ASN A 631 5.77 0.74 25.22
N ASP A 632 5.69 -0.33 26.01
CA ASP A 632 6.81 -0.80 26.83
C ASP A 632 8.03 -1.19 25.97
N LEU A 633 7.80 -1.71 24.76
CA LEU A 633 8.83 -2.20 23.84
C LEU A 633 9.02 -1.33 22.61
N ILE A 634 7.93 -0.81 22.07
CA ILE A 634 7.90 -0.04 20.83
C ILE A 634 7.47 1.39 21.13
N PRO A 635 8.34 2.39 20.99
CA PRO A 635 7.96 3.78 21.13
C PRO A 635 6.82 4.17 20.21
N ASP A 636 5.80 4.82 20.73
CA ASP A 636 4.59 5.20 20.00
C ASP A 636 4.86 6.10 18.79
N ASN A 637 5.87 6.95 18.85
CA ASN A 637 6.27 7.82 17.73
C ASN A 637 6.86 7.06 16.53
N LEU A 638 7.37 5.85 16.70
CA LEU A 638 7.89 5.05 15.60
C LEU A 638 6.77 4.39 14.79
N LEU A 639 5.63 4.11 15.42
CA LEU A 639 4.47 3.56 14.70
C LEU A 639 3.73 4.63 13.89
N CYS A 640 3.86 5.92 14.23
CA CYS A 640 3.17 7.00 13.53
C CYS A 640 3.64 7.23 12.08
N ILE A 641 4.75 6.61 11.67
CA ILE A 641 5.23 6.71 10.27
C ILE A 641 4.43 5.83 9.31
N PHE A 642 3.67 4.86 9.84
CA PHE A 642 2.85 3.93 9.07
C PHE A 642 1.39 4.37 9.05
N ASP A 643 0.70 4.04 7.97
CA ASP A 643 -0.76 3.98 7.95
C ASP A 643 -1.25 2.62 8.51
N GLU A 644 -2.55 2.42 8.63
CA GLU A 644 -3.12 1.19 9.19
C GLU A 644 -2.85 -0.05 8.34
N ASN A 645 -2.73 0.11 7.01
CA ASN A 645 -2.42 -1.01 6.12
C ASN A 645 -0.94 -1.37 6.17
N GLU A 646 -0.07 -0.36 6.20
CA GLU A 646 1.36 -0.56 6.41
C GLU A 646 1.67 -1.13 7.80
N LEU A 647 0.91 -0.72 8.83
CA LEU A 647 1.03 -1.30 10.16
C LEU A 647 0.67 -2.79 10.17
N GLU A 648 -0.38 -3.17 9.47
CA GLU A 648 -0.71 -4.59 9.30
C GLU A 648 0.43 -5.35 8.63
N LEU A 649 0.99 -4.83 7.53
CA LEU A 649 2.13 -5.43 6.86
C LEU A 649 3.36 -5.53 7.76
N LEU A 650 3.59 -4.55 8.62
CA LEU A 650 4.69 -4.56 9.57
C LEU A 650 4.49 -5.63 10.66
N MET A 651 3.28 -5.75 11.21
CA MET A 651 2.96 -6.65 12.31
C MET A 651 2.74 -8.09 11.86
N CYS A 652 1.91 -8.26 10.84
CA CYS A 652 1.43 -9.56 10.36
C CYS A 652 2.21 -10.05 9.15
N GLY A 653 2.97 -9.18 8.51
CA GLY A 653 3.79 -9.49 7.34
C GLY A 653 2.98 -9.59 6.05
N THR A 654 3.72 -9.83 4.98
CA THR A 654 3.17 -10.30 3.71
C THR A 654 3.06 -11.83 3.79
N GLY A 655 1.94 -12.40 3.47
CA GLY A 655 1.78 -13.85 3.45
C GLY A 655 2.65 -14.50 2.36
N GLN A 656 2.85 -15.80 2.45
CA GLN A 656 3.34 -16.57 1.30
C GLN A 656 2.14 -16.84 0.39
N TYR A 657 2.11 -16.22 -0.79
CA TYR A 657 1.02 -16.34 -1.73
C TYR A 657 1.39 -17.28 -2.86
N SER A 658 0.60 -18.33 -3.05
CA SER A 658 0.73 -19.23 -4.19
C SER A 658 -0.23 -18.80 -5.30
N ILE A 659 0.31 -18.39 -6.44
CA ILE A 659 -0.51 -18.08 -7.64
C ILE A 659 -1.29 -19.29 -8.12
N ALA A 660 -0.74 -20.50 -7.95
CA ALA A 660 -1.42 -21.73 -8.30
C ALA A 660 -2.63 -21.99 -7.38
N ASP A 661 -2.47 -21.78 -6.07
CA ASP A 661 -3.56 -21.86 -5.10
C ASP A 661 -4.63 -20.81 -5.38
N PHE A 662 -4.23 -19.57 -5.68
CA PHE A 662 -5.14 -18.50 -6.05
C PHE A 662 -5.98 -18.88 -7.29
N LYS A 663 -5.33 -19.35 -8.36
CA LYS A 663 -6.03 -19.80 -9.58
C LYS A 663 -6.97 -20.97 -9.34
N ALA A 664 -6.64 -21.88 -8.42
CA ALA A 664 -7.46 -23.04 -8.09
C ALA A 664 -8.70 -22.70 -7.24
N ASN A 665 -8.65 -21.61 -6.44
CA ASN A 665 -9.62 -21.35 -5.39
C ASN A 665 -10.37 -20.01 -5.49
N HIS A 666 -10.37 -19.38 -6.66
CA HIS A 666 -11.16 -18.18 -6.92
C HIS A 666 -12.50 -18.52 -7.57
N ALA A 667 -13.40 -17.53 -7.59
CA ALA A 667 -14.65 -17.59 -8.34
C ALA A 667 -14.66 -16.48 -9.40
N VAL A 668 -15.35 -16.71 -10.51
CA VAL A 668 -15.45 -15.74 -11.61
C VAL A 668 -16.91 -15.59 -12.04
N SER A 669 -17.37 -14.35 -12.23
CA SER A 669 -18.66 -14.02 -12.80
C SER A 669 -18.50 -13.06 -13.98
N GLY A 670 -18.81 -13.54 -15.14
CA GLY A 670 -18.72 -12.83 -16.42
C GLY A 670 -18.33 -13.79 -17.54
N SER A 671 -18.98 -13.69 -18.68
CA SER A 671 -18.77 -14.60 -19.81
C SER A 671 -18.46 -13.88 -21.12
N SER A 672 -18.41 -12.54 -21.12
CA SER A 672 -18.12 -11.77 -22.34
C SER A 672 -16.68 -12.01 -22.82
N TYR A 673 -16.44 -11.82 -24.09
CA TYR A 673 -15.10 -11.96 -24.66
C TYR A 673 -14.13 -10.93 -24.07
N GLU A 674 -14.60 -9.69 -23.90
CA GLU A 674 -13.84 -8.58 -23.34
C GLU A 674 -13.39 -8.90 -21.91
N PHE A 675 -14.29 -9.40 -21.09
CA PHE A 675 -13.97 -9.77 -19.70
C PHE A 675 -12.97 -10.93 -19.62
N ARG A 676 -13.06 -11.94 -20.51
CA ARG A 676 -12.06 -13.00 -20.55
C ARG A 676 -10.67 -12.47 -20.85
N ARG A 677 -10.57 -11.53 -21.81
CA ARG A 677 -9.32 -10.83 -22.12
C ARG A 677 -8.76 -10.11 -20.91
N VAL A 678 -9.59 -9.34 -20.18
CA VAL A 678 -9.19 -8.63 -18.97
C VAL A 678 -8.79 -9.62 -17.87
N LEU A 679 -9.45 -10.75 -17.75
CA LEU A 679 -9.10 -11.80 -16.79
C LEU A 679 -7.73 -12.42 -17.10
N ASP A 680 -7.39 -12.66 -18.36
CA ASP A 680 -6.06 -13.11 -18.77
C ASP A 680 -4.99 -12.06 -18.45
N TRP A 681 -5.29 -10.79 -18.65
CA TRP A 681 -4.43 -9.69 -18.23
C TRP A 681 -4.26 -9.61 -16.72
N PHE A 682 -5.32 -9.84 -15.96
CA PHE A 682 -5.26 -9.91 -14.51
C PHE A 682 -4.26 -10.98 -14.05
N TRP A 683 -4.33 -12.19 -14.60
CA TRP A 683 -3.38 -13.25 -14.25
C TRP A 683 -1.95 -12.93 -14.69
N THR A 684 -1.77 -12.24 -15.78
CA THR A 684 -0.44 -11.76 -16.21
C THR A 684 0.10 -10.73 -15.21
N ALA A 685 -0.70 -9.75 -14.81
CA ALA A 685 -0.31 -8.73 -13.84
C ALA A 685 0.01 -9.33 -12.47
N VAL A 686 -0.86 -10.19 -11.94
CA VAL A 686 -0.71 -10.84 -10.64
C VAL A 686 0.54 -11.74 -10.61
N SER A 687 0.88 -12.40 -11.72
CA SER A 687 2.11 -13.21 -11.81
C SER A 687 3.39 -12.38 -11.74
N ASN A 688 3.30 -11.08 -11.98
CA ASN A 688 4.42 -10.12 -11.88
C ASN A 688 4.39 -9.28 -10.60
N PHE A 689 3.43 -9.50 -9.71
CA PHE A 689 3.32 -8.75 -8.46
C PHE A 689 4.44 -9.15 -7.50
N THR A 690 4.94 -8.16 -6.77
CA THR A 690 5.76 -8.38 -5.58
C THR A 690 4.88 -8.93 -4.45
N GLU A 691 5.50 -9.47 -3.39
CA GLU A 691 4.76 -9.90 -2.20
C GLU A 691 3.95 -8.75 -1.58
N GLU A 692 4.48 -7.53 -1.59
CA GLU A 692 3.77 -6.34 -1.12
C GLU A 692 2.56 -6.01 -2.00
N GLU A 693 2.72 -6.01 -3.32
CA GLU A 693 1.61 -5.75 -4.25
C GLU A 693 0.51 -6.80 -4.13
N MET A 694 0.89 -8.05 -3.89
CA MET A 694 -0.07 -9.13 -3.65
C MET A 694 -0.81 -8.96 -2.31
N ALA A 695 -0.10 -8.55 -1.26
CA ALA A 695 -0.71 -8.22 0.03
C ALA A 695 -1.70 -7.05 -0.11
N ARG A 696 -1.34 -6.01 -0.87
CA ARG A 696 -2.22 -4.87 -1.16
C ARG A 696 -3.44 -5.26 -1.99
N LEU A 697 -3.30 -6.18 -2.94
CA LEU A 697 -4.45 -6.73 -3.67
C LEU A 697 -5.42 -7.44 -2.74
N LEU A 698 -4.91 -8.23 -1.80
CA LEU A 698 -5.74 -8.89 -0.79
C LEU A 698 -6.40 -7.87 0.15
N GLN A 699 -5.65 -6.89 0.67
CA GLN A 699 -6.22 -5.81 1.49
C GLN A 699 -7.33 -5.07 0.74
N PHE A 700 -7.09 -4.70 -0.50
CA PHE A 700 -8.05 -4.00 -1.35
C PHE A 700 -9.34 -4.81 -1.55
N THR A 701 -9.21 -6.13 -1.75
CA THR A 701 -10.35 -6.98 -2.09
C THR A 701 -11.04 -7.59 -0.87
N THR A 702 -10.28 -7.91 0.19
CA THR A 702 -10.78 -8.65 1.36
C THR A 702 -10.73 -7.87 2.67
N GLY A 703 -10.14 -6.68 2.65
CA GLY A 703 -9.90 -5.89 3.86
C GLY A 703 -8.74 -6.39 4.74
N CYS A 704 -7.99 -7.42 4.31
CA CYS A 704 -6.87 -7.97 5.08
C CYS A 704 -5.77 -8.51 4.17
N SER A 705 -4.50 -8.23 4.52
CA SER A 705 -3.34 -8.76 3.79
C SER A 705 -3.05 -10.24 4.08
N GLN A 706 -3.64 -10.79 5.13
CA GLN A 706 -3.40 -12.15 5.57
C GLN A 706 -4.45 -13.10 5.03
N LEU A 707 -4.00 -14.24 4.55
CA LEU A 707 -4.87 -15.36 4.22
C LEU A 707 -5.14 -16.21 5.49
N PRO A 708 -6.28 -16.92 5.52
CA PRO A 708 -6.46 -18.01 6.48
C PRO A 708 -5.33 -19.04 6.37
N PRO A 709 -5.12 -19.89 7.40
CA PRO A 709 -4.03 -20.89 7.40
C PRO A 709 -4.01 -21.81 6.19
N GLY A 710 -5.15 -22.17 5.64
CA GLY A 710 -5.31 -23.01 4.44
C GLY A 710 -5.24 -22.24 3.11
N GLY A 711 -4.86 -20.97 3.12
CA GLY A 711 -4.68 -20.17 1.91
C GLY A 711 -5.99 -19.69 1.29
N PHE A 712 -6.00 -19.52 -0.04
CA PHE A 712 -7.17 -19.04 -0.77
C PHE A 712 -8.37 -20.00 -0.70
N SER A 713 -8.13 -21.29 -0.46
CA SER A 713 -9.18 -22.29 -0.34
C SER A 713 -10.11 -22.05 0.84
N GLU A 714 -9.62 -21.46 1.93
CA GLU A 714 -10.37 -21.19 3.16
C GLU A 714 -10.99 -19.78 3.20
N LEU A 715 -10.75 -18.93 2.20
CA LEU A 715 -11.44 -17.65 2.11
C LEU A 715 -12.96 -17.86 1.99
N ASN A 716 -13.70 -17.23 2.88
CA ASN A 716 -15.17 -17.28 2.89
C ASN A 716 -15.75 -15.84 3.04
N PRO A 717 -16.41 -15.28 2.01
CA PRO A 717 -16.58 -15.84 0.64
C PRO A 717 -15.25 -16.10 -0.08
N LYS A 718 -15.27 -16.94 -1.13
CA LYS A 718 -14.10 -17.11 -2.01
C LYS A 718 -13.74 -15.80 -2.67
N PHE A 719 -12.46 -15.61 -2.99
CA PHE A 719 -12.02 -14.46 -3.78
C PHE A 719 -12.74 -14.47 -5.13
N HIS A 720 -13.52 -13.44 -5.39
CA HIS A 720 -14.45 -13.40 -6.50
C HIS A 720 -14.09 -12.28 -7.49
N ILE A 721 -13.84 -12.64 -8.74
CA ILE A 721 -13.52 -11.68 -9.81
C ILE A 721 -14.75 -11.52 -10.69
N THR A 722 -15.22 -10.28 -10.87
CA THR A 722 -16.41 -9.98 -11.64
C THR A 722 -16.14 -8.89 -12.69
N ALA A 723 -16.92 -8.93 -13.78
CA ALA A 723 -16.94 -7.83 -14.72
C ALA A 723 -17.65 -6.62 -14.11
N ALA A 724 -17.05 -5.44 -14.20
CA ALA A 724 -17.74 -4.19 -13.91
C ALA A 724 -18.48 -3.69 -15.16
N PRO A 725 -19.63 -3.02 -15.01
CA PRO A 725 -20.41 -2.51 -16.15
C PRO A 725 -19.80 -1.26 -16.80
N THR A 726 -18.68 -0.77 -16.27
CA THR A 726 -18.02 0.46 -16.69
C THR A 726 -16.80 0.18 -17.56
N PHE A 727 -16.45 1.12 -18.45
CA PHE A 727 -15.28 1.05 -19.30
C PHE A 727 -14.22 2.06 -18.83
N GLY A 728 -12.94 1.63 -18.76
CA GLY A 728 -11.80 2.51 -18.50
C GLY A 728 -11.69 3.11 -17.10
N ASN A 729 -12.64 2.81 -16.19
CA ASN A 729 -12.60 3.25 -14.80
C ASN A 729 -11.60 2.42 -13.99
N LEU A 730 -11.33 2.84 -12.75
CA LEU A 730 -10.51 2.03 -11.84
C LEU A 730 -11.25 0.76 -11.42
N PRO A 731 -10.53 -0.36 -11.18
CA PRO A 731 -11.09 -1.51 -10.50
C PRO A 731 -11.66 -1.11 -9.13
N THR A 732 -12.78 -1.71 -8.78
CA THR A 732 -13.41 -1.52 -7.48
C THR A 732 -13.48 -2.83 -6.72
N ALA A 733 -13.58 -2.77 -5.40
CA ALA A 733 -13.71 -3.95 -4.56
C ALA A 733 -14.88 -3.82 -3.59
N HIS A 734 -15.48 -4.95 -3.26
CA HIS A 734 -16.49 -5.09 -2.21
C HIS A 734 -15.94 -6.08 -1.19
N THR A 735 -15.31 -5.55 -0.16
CA THR A 735 -14.58 -6.33 0.85
C THR A 735 -15.48 -7.30 1.61
N CYS A 736 -16.74 -6.93 1.84
CA CYS A 736 -17.73 -7.81 2.47
C CYS A 736 -18.06 -9.10 1.68
N PHE A 737 -17.72 -9.12 0.39
CA PHE A 737 -17.93 -10.28 -0.50
C PHE A 737 -16.64 -10.85 -1.06
N ASN A 738 -15.47 -10.34 -0.64
CA ASN A 738 -14.16 -10.63 -1.22
C ASN A 738 -14.18 -10.49 -2.74
N GLN A 739 -14.86 -9.45 -3.25
CA GLN A 739 -15.16 -9.28 -4.66
C GLN A 739 -14.33 -8.16 -5.27
N LEU A 740 -13.65 -8.49 -6.36
CA LEU A 740 -12.93 -7.54 -7.22
C LEU A 740 -13.71 -7.35 -8.52
N CYS A 741 -14.07 -6.12 -8.83
CA CYS A 741 -14.79 -5.75 -10.04
C CYS A 741 -13.81 -5.14 -11.04
N LEU A 742 -13.67 -5.78 -12.20
CA LEU A 742 -12.76 -5.36 -13.27
C LEU A 742 -13.53 -4.71 -14.40
N PRO A 743 -13.30 -3.42 -14.67
CA PRO A 743 -13.78 -2.75 -15.88
C PRO A 743 -13.11 -3.30 -17.16
N ASP A 744 -13.73 -3.05 -18.30
CA ASP A 744 -13.11 -3.31 -19.59
C ASP A 744 -12.11 -2.19 -19.96
N TYR A 745 -11.06 -2.56 -20.69
CA TYR A 745 -9.97 -1.67 -21.11
C TYR A 745 -9.54 -1.97 -22.56
N ASP A 746 -9.02 -0.96 -23.24
CA ASP A 746 -8.51 -1.10 -24.60
C ASP A 746 -7.18 -1.86 -24.66
N SER A 747 -6.34 -1.75 -23.61
CA SER A 747 -5.02 -2.36 -23.59
C SER A 747 -4.65 -2.93 -22.21
N TYR A 748 -3.79 -3.95 -22.22
CA TYR A 748 -3.19 -4.52 -21.00
C TYR A 748 -2.59 -3.43 -20.11
N GLU A 749 -2.01 -2.48 -20.70
CA GLU A 749 -1.30 -1.41 -20.04
C GLU A 749 -2.20 -0.45 -19.29
N GLN A 750 -3.32 -0.08 -19.87
CA GLN A 750 -4.34 0.71 -19.18
C GLN A 750 -4.85 -0.08 -17.97
N PHE A 751 -5.13 -1.36 -18.17
CA PHE A 751 -5.56 -2.27 -17.13
C PHE A 751 -4.53 -2.38 -16.00
N GLU A 752 -3.26 -2.70 -16.30
CA GLU A 752 -2.21 -2.86 -15.27
C GLU A 752 -2.02 -1.58 -14.45
N LYS A 753 -2.01 -0.43 -15.13
CA LYS A 753 -1.92 0.87 -14.45
C LYS A 753 -3.09 1.11 -13.52
N ALA A 754 -4.31 0.85 -13.99
CA ALA A 754 -5.52 1.04 -13.21
C ALA A 754 -5.54 0.08 -12.01
N LEU A 755 -5.17 -1.18 -12.19
CA LEU A 755 -5.11 -2.16 -11.11
C LEU A 755 -4.06 -1.78 -10.06
N ARG A 756 -2.83 -1.43 -10.47
CA ARG A 756 -1.78 -1.00 -9.54
C ARG A 756 -2.16 0.27 -8.78
N LEU A 757 -2.80 1.23 -9.45
CA LEU A 757 -3.30 2.44 -8.80
C LEU A 757 -4.40 2.10 -7.79
N ALA A 758 -5.35 1.24 -8.15
CA ALA A 758 -6.43 0.83 -7.26
C ALA A 758 -5.91 0.15 -5.99
N ILE A 759 -4.96 -0.76 -6.09
CA ILE A 759 -4.42 -1.47 -4.92
C ILE A 759 -3.43 -0.63 -4.09
N SER A 760 -2.82 0.42 -4.66
CA SER A 760 -1.89 1.29 -3.92
C SER A 760 -2.60 2.45 -3.22
N GLU A 761 -3.65 3.01 -3.83
CA GLU A 761 -4.36 4.20 -3.34
C GLU A 761 -5.81 3.89 -2.92
N GLY A 762 -6.26 2.65 -3.09
CA GLY A 762 -7.63 2.22 -2.80
C GLY A 762 -8.03 2.26 -1.33
N THR A 763 -7.10 2.56 -0.44
CA THR A 763 -7.34 2.80 0.98
C THR A 763 -7.67 4.25 1.32
N GLU A 764 -7.37 5.20 0.43
CA GLU A 764 -7.78 6.60 0.55
C GLU A 764 -9.10 6.85 -0.20
N GLY A 765 -10.19 6.29 0.32
CA GLY A 765 -11.55 6.68 -0.01
C GLY A 765 -11.86 6.94 -1.49
N PHE A 766 -12.12 5.91 -2.28
CA PHE A 766 -12.87 6.04 -3.53
C PHE A 766 -14.35 6.41 -3.23
N GLY A 767 -14.54 7.60 -2.73
CA GLY A 767 -15.82 8.26 -2.73
C GLY A 767 -15.73 9.42 -3.69
N MET A 768 -16.29 9.23 -4.85
CA MET A 768 -16.51 10.22 -5.90
C MET A 768 -15.32 10.51 -6.85
N ILE A 769 -15.39 9.89 -7.99
CA ILE A 769 -15.32 10.59 -9.26
C ILE A 769 -16.71 10.53 -9.89
#